data_ec752ca756b4859cc8b4238b68afdd4e
#
_entry.id   ec752ca756b4859cc8b4238b68afdd4e
#
_cell.length_a   1.000
_cell.length_b   1.000
_cell.length_c   1.000
_cell.angle_alpha   90.00
_cell.angle_beta   90.00
_cell.angle_gamma   90.00
#
_symmetry.space_group_name_H-M   'P 1'
#
loop_
_entity.id
_entity.type
_entity.pdbx_description
1 polymer ?
#
loop_
_entity_poly.entity_id
_entity_poly.type
_entity_poly.pdbx_seq_one_letter_code
_entity_poly.pdbx_strand_id
1 'polypeptide(L)'
;VMLLEIVVAAAEALRASLPLLAGLILGAAALLLFERFLAGRVSLAVKRVLYAVFLLGGLGAGLFFAWKIRWLCDDAFISFRYARNFSRGEGLVFNPGEWVEGYTNFLWTLVLGLLAKVRVSIPHAGLFGNLASYVLAVVFVALVVRKASPKPAIVPFAALALAASRPFHTFASSGLETMPAAMLVAVGMWASLKKNGAFWSGLSLIAAALTRPDHLLLYGCMGLAIVAEDLVHREERPFWKRLDLRRYFAYGAPFVLLYVPYFLWRWRAYGDFFPNTYYAKSGNLTYWSQGVVYATHFLFTSGAAIWLPLFLVALAGRPRNRGETRLRLFAFLSLLVYGRYVVKVGGDFMEHRFFISLLPILAATTEISVRYRLREVSAPVRALLGSAAALAVALAAMPVRVLKPYEKRWNLAEENTFYPLKSVLPLESGSTYASMGERLHKTFIARGLKPRLSIDCIGLVGWYADLPIVDAYGLANRRIAHKPIEKRGRPGHEKRGTVEDLIAEGAVVDLGNPWGEKFKEKTRASVDGSSFHFIRWDPDLVKALRGVKNTQLPDPARDIAALARTGSRNDILDSMEFYEAFLERHPDREKLVGELRGRLAEVADFEGSLPQGATMRGEGLRIEKTRRTGATGKSLLVSLPDAGDGTGTVEIDLGVLSRSELRFALGGKASPGVRVELVVDGAALRTARPRVDRKLVPEAWQLQDLQGRRATLRIIDEDKAPGTGLYIDGIHWSEGTKDDIRARLRAGAMGNAAIDLFRAARAELPDADPDVIAFATTGFSVHYSFDEAFPQGTEVTGTAFGKAPTTSATGNQQDVTGFVGRAFVNGYHGGDAAKGKLALPMMALDGHPVHVLVGGGKDCQKTFVGLEVEGRIVARACGKQDEILRPAELSTSAYVGKQGRVVIVDESTGNWGHLIADDVLVAAPPRAARLN
;
A
#
# COMPACT_ATOMS: atom_id res chain seq x y z
N VAL A 1 11.78 7.07 19.37
CA VAL A 1 12.96 6.96 18.51
C VAL A 1 12.77 7.82 17.27
N MET A 2 11.83 7.53 16.38
CA MET A 2 11.61 8.25 15.11
C MET A 2 11.45 9.79 15.25
N LEU A 3 10.71 10.28 16.25
CA LEU A 3 10.57 11.71 16.51
C LEU A 3 11.91 12.34 16.92
N LEU A 4 12.71 11.65 17.73
CA LEU A 4 14.04 12.10 18.13
C LEU A 4 14.99 12.17 16.92
N GLU A 5 14.91 11.22 16.00
CA GLU A 5 15.71 11.23 14.77
C GLU A 5 15.41 12.45 13.89
N ILE A 6 14.13 12.86 13.77
CA ILE A 6 13.76 14.09 13.06
C ILE A 6 14.40 15.31 13.73
N VAL A 7 14.33 15.40 15.06
CA VAL A 7 14.90 16.52 15.82
C VAL A 7 16.42 16.56 15.66
N VAL A 8 17.10 15.41 15.77
CA VAL A 8 18.54 15.29 15.59
C VAL A 8 18.94 15.69 14.17
N ALA A 9 18.29 15.14 13.15
CA ALA A 9 18.58 15.47 11.76
C ALA A 9 18.36 16.97 11.46
N ALA A 10 17.31 17.58 12.02
CA ALA A 10 17.08 19.02 11.90
C ALA A 10 18.16 19.84 12.61
N ALA A 11 18.59 19.40 13.79
CA ALA A 11 19.67 20.06 14.55
C ALA A 11 21.02 19.97 13.82
N GLU A 12 21.35 18.82 13.23
CA GLU A 12 22.55 18.63 12.40
C GLU A 12 22.54 19.53 11.17
N ALA A 13 21.42 19.56 10.43
CA ALA A 13 21.25 20.44 9.27
C ALA A 13 21.37 21.93 9.65
N LEU A 14 20.81 22.31 10.80
CA LEU A 14 20.93 23.67 11.34
C LEU A 14 22.37 23.97 11.74
N ARG A 15 23.05 23.03 12.41
CA ARG A 15 24.48 23.16 12.79
C ARG A 15 25.37 23.34 11.57
N ALA A 16 25.15 22.59 10.51
CA ALA A 16 25.90 22.73 9.25
C ALA A 16 25.71 24.10 8.59
N SER A 17 24.62 24.80 8.93
CA SER A 17 24.27 26.12 8.36
C SER A 17 24.41 27.27 9.37
N LEU A 18 25.13 27.10 10.49
CA LEU A 18 25.30 28.11 11.54
C LEU A 18 25.77 29.47 11.04
N PRO A 19 26.75 29.61 10.09
CA PRO A 19 27.16 30.90 9.58
C PRO A 19 26.02 31.65 8.88
N LEU A 20 25.20 30.93 8.11
CA LEU A 20 24.03 31.51 7.44
C LEU A 20 22.98 31.95 8.48
N LEU A 21 22.71 31.11 9.47
CA LEU A 21 21.78 31.41 10.57
C LEU A 21 22.22 32.66 11.32
N ALA A 22 23.50 32.75 11.69
CA ALA A 22 24.07 33.92 12.37
C ALA A 22 23.87 35.19 11.51
N GLY A 23 24.17 35.15 10.21
CA GLY A 23 23.94 36.26 9.28
C GLY A 23 22.47 36.67 9.21
N LEU A 24 21.55 35.71 9.16
CA LEU A 24 20.11 35.96 9.14
C LEU A 24 19.60 36.57 10.46
N ILE A 25 20.09 36.09 11.61
CA ILE A 25 19.77 36.66 12.94
C ILE A 25 20.28 38.10 13.04
N LEU A 26 21.53 38.34 12.64
CA LEU A 26 22.11 39.73 12.62
C LEU A 26 21.33 40.65 11.70
N GLY A 27 20.96 40.18 10.50
CA GLY A 27 20.14 40.93 9.56
C GLY A 27 18.74 41.26 10.13
N ALA A 28 18.06 40.27 10.71
CA ALA A 28 16.75 40.48 11.33
C ALA A 28 16.83 41.41 12.55
N ALA A 29 17.88 41.30 13.38
CA ALA A 29 18.12 42.19 14.49
C ALA A 29 18.44 43.60 14.02
N ALA A 30 19.27 43.76 12.98
CA ALA A 30 19.55 45.06 12.36
C ALA A 30 18.28 45.72 11.85
N LEU A 31 17.36 44.98 11.20
CA LEU A 31 16.07 45.54 10.74
C LEU A 31 15.20 45.98 11.93
N LEU A 32 15.18 45.26 13.03
CA LEU A 32 14.47 45.64 14.26
C LEU A 32 15.04 46.94 14.86
N LEU A 33 16.37 47.03 14.98
CA LEU A 33 17.06 48.21 15.47
C LEU A 33 16.84 49.43 14.53
N PHE A 34 16.91 49.19 13.23
CA PHE A 34 16.61 50.22 12.21
C PHE A 34 15.18 50.72 12.32
N GLU A 35 14.20 49.87 12.43
CA GLU A 35 12.80 50.25 12.66
C GLU A 35 12.66 51.08 13.94
N ARG A 36 13.26 50.65 15.04
CA ARG A 36 13.22 51.34 16.33
C ARG A 36 13.88 52.74 16.25
N PHE A 37 15.02 52.81 15.59
CA PHE A 37 15.75 54.07 15.44
C PHE A 37 14.96 55.10 14.61
N LEU A 38 14.32 54.67 13.51
CA LEU A 38 13.58 55.57 12.64
C LEU A 38 12.13 55.83 13.07
N ALA A 39 11.56 55.03 13.93
CA ALA A 39 10.12 55.04 14.24
C ALA A 39 9.61 56.43 14.73
N GLY A 40 10.43 57.16 15.50
CA GLY A 40 10.11 58.50 15.99
C GLY A 40 10.69 59.65 15.17
N ARG A 41 11.59 59.34 14.21
CA ARG A 41 12.43 60.35 13.53
C ARG A 41 12.02 60.70 12.11
N VAL A 42 11.18 59.84 11.49
CA VAL A 42 10.79 60.06 10.07
C VAL A 42 9.30 60.28 9.92
N SER A 43 8.93 61.00 8.87
CA SER A 43 7.53 61.31 8.54
C SER A 43 6.77 60.06 8.15
N LEU A 44 5.44 60.14 8.18
CA LEU A 44 4.55 59.03 7.75
C LEU A 44 4.76 58.67 6.29
N ALA A 45 5.06 59.62 5.44
CA ALA A 45 5.35 59.37 4.02
C ALA A 45 6.61 58.51 3.86
N VAL A 46 7.70 58.89 4.56
CA VAL A 46 8.95 58.12 4.55
C VAL A 46 8.75 56.73 5.09
N LYS A 47 7.97 56.53 6.16
CA LYS A 47 7.64 55.17 6.68
C LYS A 47 6.92 54.34 5.63
N ARG A 48 5.98 54.93 4.87
CA ARG A 48 5.26 54.21 3.79
C ARG A 48 6.19 53.81 2.65
N VAL A 49 7.11 54.71 2.24
CA VAL A 49 8.10 54.42 1.22
C VAL A 49 9.02 53.29 1.65
N LEU A 50 9.59 53.36 2.86
CA LEU A 50 10.49 52.35 3.41
C LEU A 50 9.78 50.97 3.54
N TYR A 51 8.53 50.97 4.02
CA TYR A 51 7.71 49.79 4.08
C TYR A 51 7.54 49.14 2.69
N ALA A 52 7.25 49.93 1.67
CA ALA A 52 7.13 49.45 0.30
C ALA A 52 8.47 48.90 -0.25
N VAL A 53 9.57 49.58 0.02
CA VAL A 53 10.93 49.18 -0.39
C VAL A 53 11.30 47.82 0.24
N PHE A 54 11.10 47.67 1.53
CA PHE A 54 11.34 46.36 2.20
C PHE A 54 10.42 45.27 1.68
N LEU A 55 9.14 45.57 1.46
CA LEU A 55 8.19 44.59 0.93
C LEU A 55 8.57 44.16 -0.49
N LEU A 56 8.88 45.10 -1.37
CA LEU A 56 9.26 44.82 -2.77
C LEU A 56 10.60 44.09 -2.83
N GLY A 57 11.58 44.48 -2.00
CA GLY A 57 12.88 43.82 -1.90
C GLY A 57 12.73 42.37 -1.42
N GLY A 58 11.94 42.17 -0.37
CA GLY A 58 11.64 40.85 0.16
C GLY A 58 10.89 39.95 -0.85
N LEU A 59 9.89 40.50 -1.54
CA LEU A 59 9.18 39.82 -2.63
C LEU A 59 10.10 39.45 -3.79
N GLY A 60 10.98 40.38 -4.22
CA GLY A 60 11.95 40.14 -5.28
C GLY A 60 12.90 38.98 -4.93
N ALA A 61 13.47 39.02 -3.73
CA ALA A 61 14.33 37.95 -3.21
C ALA A 61 13.56 36.62 -3.11
N GLY A 62 12.36 36.64 -2.53
CA GLY A 62 11.53 35.44 -2.40
C GLY A 62 11.13 34.83 -3.74
N LEU A 63 10.74 35.65 -4.71
CA LEU A 63 10.46 35.21 -6.08
C LEU A 63 11.69 34.61 -6.77
N PHE A 64 12.86 35.18 -6.55
CA PHE A 64 14.12 34.65 -7.06
C PHE A 64 14.36 33.23 -6.53
N PHE A 65 14.22 33.00 -5.22
CA PHE A 65 14.39 31.68 -4.62
C PHE A 65 13.30 30.70 -5.06
N ALA A 66 12.04 31.11 -5.09
CA ALA A 66 10.93 30.30 -5.61
C ALA A 66 11.15 29.89 -7.07
N TRP A 67 11.65 30.82 -7.90
CA TRP A 67 11.99 30.55 -9.29
C TRP A 67 13.16 29.60 -9.45
N LYS A 68 14.17 29.69 -8.58
CA LYS A 68 15.34 28.80 -8.59
C LYS A 68 14.96 27.34 -8.35
N ILE A 69 13.96 27.09 -7.49
CA ILE A 69 13.49 25.73 -7.14
C ILE A 69 12.18 25.38 -7.84
N ARG A 70 11.81 26.08 -8.91
CA ARG A 70 10.52 25.89 -9.58
C ARG A 70 10.30 24.48 -10.09
N TRP A 71 9.09 23.99 -9.91
CA TRP A 71 8.68 22.66 -10.23
C TRP A 71 7.17 22.58 -10.50
N LEU A 72 6.70 21.50 -11.08
CA LEU A 72 5.28 21.16 -11.18
C LEU A 72 5.08 19.74 -10.67
N CYS A 73 4.15 19.57 -9.75
CA CYS A 73 3.83 18.30 -9.12
C CYS A 73 3.11 17.36 -10.09
N ASP A 74 3.38 16.03 -10.01
CA ASP A 74 2.59 15.03 -10.75
C ASP A 74 1.10 15.14 -10.43
N ASP A 75 0.73 15.28 -9.15
CA ASP A 75 -0.67 15.44 -8.72
C ASP A 75 -1.35 16.68 -9.35
N ALA A 76 -0.60 17.74 -9.69
CA ALA A 76 -1.17 18.90 -10.37
C ALA A 76 -1.69 18.54 -11.76
N PHE A 77 -1.02 17.60 -12.47
CA PHE A 77 -1.44 17.15 -13.79
C PHE A 77 -2.72 16.32 -13.76
N ILE A 78 -3.08 15.73 -12.60
CA ILE A 78 -4.42 15.16 -12.41
C ILE A 78 -5.46 16.24 -12.60
N SER A 79 -5.36 17.34 -11.84
CA SER A 79 -6.28 18.48 -11.94
C SER A 79 -6.22 19.16 -13.32
N PHE A 80 -5.03 19.22 -13.92
CA PHE A 80 -4.85 19.77 -15.28
C PHE A 80 -5.61 18.94 -16.32
N ARG A 81 -5.64 17.60 -16.15
CA ARG A 81 -6.40 16.72 -17.05
C ARG A 81 -7.91 16.94 -16.90
N TYR A 82 -8.43 17.08 -15.69
CA TYR A 82 -9.82 17.50 -15.45
C TYR A 82 -10.14 18.85 -16.10
N ALA A 83 -9.26 19.83 -15.94
CA ALA A 83 -9.40 21.17 -16.53
C ALA A 83 -9.38 21.12 -18.08
N ARG A 84 -8.51 20.28 -18.66
CA ARG A 84 -8.42 20.06 -20.10
C ARG A 84 -9.71 19.42 -20.65
N ASN A 85 -10.19 18.37 -20.03
CA ASN A 85 -11.41 17.68 -20.45
C ASN A 85 -12.63 18.60 -20.31
N PHE A 86 -12.71 19.39 -19.25
CA PHE A 86 -13.71 20.46 -19.12
C PHE A 86 -13.61 21.50 -20.26
N SER A 87 -12.42 21.93 -20.64
CA SER A 87 -12.23 22.90 -21.73
C SER A 87 -12.64 22.33 -23.10
N ARG A 88 -12.52 21.00 -23.29
CA ARG A 88 -12.96 20.25 -24.48
C ARG A 88 -14.48 19.96 -24.52
N GLY A 89 -15.22 20.27 -23.44
CA GLY A 89 -16.65 19.98 -23.34
C GLY A 89 -16.98 18.58 -22.83
N GLU A 90 -15.99 17.79 -22.41
CA GLU A 90 -16.14 16.41 -21.91
C GLU A 90 -16.59 16.37 -20.44
N GLY A 91 -16.68 17.53 -19.77
CA GLY A 91 -17.01 17.65 -18.35
C GLY A 91 -15.79 17.64 -17.43
N LEU A 92 -16.05 17.77 -16.11
CA LEU A 92 -15.00 17.68 -15.10
C LEU A 92 -14.71 16.21 -14.76
N VAL A 93 -14.10 15.51 -15.70
CA VAL A 93 -13.81 14.07 -15.66
C VAL A 93 -12.34 13.79 -15.95
N PHE A 94 -11.79 12.73 -15.36
CA PHE A 94 -10.41 12.28 -15.62
C PHE A 94 -10.33 11.51 -16.95
N ASN A 95 -11.21 10.54 -17.13
CA ASN A 95 -11.46 9.86 -18.40
C ASN A 95 -12.81 10.34 -18.97
N PRO A 96 -12.90 10.66 -20.26
CA PRO A 96 -14.16 11.00 -20.89
C PRO A 96 -15.24 9.92 -20.66
N GLY A 97 -16.44 10.36 -20.23
CA GLY A 97 -17.56 9.46 -19.94
C GLY A 97 -17.57 8.86 -18.53
N GLU A 98 -16.50 8.99 -17.73
CA GLU A 98 -16.40 8.43 -16.38
C GLU A 98 -16.47 9.52 -15.31
N TRP A 99 -17.61 9.61 -14.62
CA TRP A 99 -17.82 10.61 -13.56
C TRP A 99 -17.28 10.11 -12.22
N VAL A 100 -15.97 10.25 -12.02
CA VAL A 100 -15.26 9.97 -10.76
C VAL A 100 -14.55 11.22 -10.29
N GLU A 101 -14.75 11.62 -9.03
CA GLU A 101 -14.15 12.84 -8.47
C GLU A 101 -12.76 12.57 -7.89
N GLY A 102 -11.78 12.37 -8.76
CA GLY A 102 -10.37 12.15 -8.39
C GLY A 102 -9.59 13.44 -8.03
N TYR A 103 -10.26 14.56 -7.95
CA TYR A 103 -9.72 15.87 -7.54
C TYR A 103 -10.56 16.46 -6.41
N THR A 104 -10.00 17.38 -5.62
CA THR A 104 -10.72 18.08 -4.54
C THR A 104 -10.63 19.59 -4.65
N ASN A 105 -9.88 20.10 -5.62
CA ASN A 105 -9.56 21.51 -5.82
C ASN A 105 -10.44 22.14 -6.90
N PHE A 106 -11.76 22.02 -6.72
CA PHE A 106 -12.77 22.42 -7.72
C PHE A 106 -12.53 23.81 -8.31
N LEU A 107 -12.42 24.87 -7.47
CA LEU A 107 -12.27 26.23 -7.96
C LEU A 107 -10.97 26.41 -8.77
N TRP A 108 -9.88 25.79 -8.33
CA TRP A 108 -8.61 25.84 -9.03
C TRP A 108 -8.68 25.16 -10.39
N THR A 109 -9.24 23.95 -10.44
CA THR A 109 -9.46 23.20 -11.67
C THR A 109 -10.37 23.95 -12.64
N LEU A 110 -11.46 24.56 -12.13
CA LEU A 110 -12.38 25.35 -12.94
C LEU A 110 -11.69 26.59 -13.55
N VAL A 111 -10.92 27.34 -12.76
CA VAL A 111 -10.16 28.51 -13.24
C VAL A 111 -9.19 28.10 -14.35
N LEU A 112 -8.42 27.02 -14.14
CA LEU A 112 -7.50 26.51 -15.17
C LEU A 112 -8.24 26.06 -16.44
N GLY A 113 -9.40 25.41 -16.30
CA GLY A 113 -10.22 24.99 -17.43
C GLY A 113 -10.82 26.16 -18.21
N LEU A 114 -11.24 27.24 -17.53
CA LEU A 114 -11.72 28.47 -18.16
C LEU A 114 -10.59 29.18 -18.90
N LEU A 115 -9.39 29.24 -18.32
CA LEU A 115 -8.20 29.80 -19.00
C LEU A 115 -7.84 28.96 -20.25
N ALA A 116 -7.99 27.66 -20.19
CA ALA A 116 -7.78 26.78 -21.35
C ALA A 116 -8.77 27.01 -22.49
N LYS A 117 -10.03 27.38 -22.20
CA LYS A 117 -11.02 27.76 -23.21
C LYS A 117 -10.59 28.98 -24.01
N VAL A 118 -9.83 29.90 -23.41
CA VAL A 118 -9.24 31.06 -24.09
C VAL A 118 -7.80 30.76 -24.54
N ARG A 119 -7.46 29.50 -24.73
CA ARG A 119 -6.19 28.98 -25.27
C ARG A 119 -4.95 29.26 -24.41
N VAL A 120 -5.08 29.53 -23.12
CA VAL A 120 -3.94 29.61 -22.21
C VAL A 120 -3.49 28.18 -21.87
N SER A 121 -2.18 27.94 -21.94
CA SER A 121 -1.58 26.65 -21.56
C SER A 121 -1.80 26.36 -20.08
N ILE A 122 -2.46 25.25 -19.77
CA ILE A 122 -2.82 24.87 -18.39
C ILE A 122 -1.58 24.72 -17.49
N PRO A 123 -0.48 24.01 -17.87
CA PRO A 123 0.70 23.93 -17.04
C PRO A 123 1.34 25.30 -16.74
N HIS A 124 1.38 26.18 -17.74
CA HIS A 124 1.89 27.56 -17.54
C HIS A 124 0.94 28.38 -16.64
N ALA A 125 -0.37 28.27 -16.84
CA ALA A 125 -1.36 28.91 -15.97
C ALA A 125 -1.23 28.42 -14.51
N GLY A 126 -0.98 27.12 -14.31
CA GLY A 126 -0.71 26.53 -12.99
C GLY A 126 0.55 27.12 -12.34
N LEU A 127 1.66 27.16 -13.09
CA LEU A 127 2.93 27.69 -12.61
C LEU A 127 2.83 29.18 -12.26
N PHE A 128 2.39 30.01 -13.20
CA PHE A 128 2.34 31.48 -13.00
C PHE A 128 1.20 31.89 -12.05
N GLY A 129 0.08 31.16 -12.04
CA GLY A 129 -1.00 31.36 -11.08
C GLY A 129 -0.57 31.10 -9.64
N ASN A 130 0.29 30.10 -9.42
CA ASN A 130 0.89 29.83 -8.11
C ASN A 130 1.87 30.93 -7.70
N LEU A 131 2.76 31.40 -8.61
CA LEU A 131 3.66 32.52 -8.33
C LEU A 131 2.91 33.81 -8.03
N ALA A 132 1.86 34.12 -8.79
CA ALA A 132 0.98 35.25 -8.52
C ALA A 132 0.28 35.12 -7.14
N SER A 133 -0.21 33.94 -6.82
CA SER A 133 -0.82 33.64 -5.52
C SER A 133 0.17 33.80 -4.36
N TYR A 134 1.42 33.40 -4.55
CA TYR A 134 2.51 33.62 -3.58
C TYR A 134 2.72 35.13 -3.33
N VAL A 135 2.86 35.93 -4.39
CA VAL A 135 3.02 37.40 -4.27
C VAL A 135 1.82 38.01 -3.54
N LEU A 136 0.61 37.67 -3.98
CA LEU A 136 -0.62 38.20 -3.38
C LEU A 136 -0.76 37.78 -1.91
N ALA A 137 -0.44 36.56 -1.55
CA ALA A 137 -0.48 36.10 -0.15
C ALA A 137 0.43 36.94 0.74
N VAL A 138 1.69 37.19 0.32
CA VAL A 138 2.65 38.04 1.05
C VAL A 138 2.15 39.51 1.13
N VAL A 139 1.65 40.07 0.02
CA VAL A 139 1.08 41.41 0.00
C VAL A 139 -0.12 41.53 0.94
N PHE A 140 -1.08 40.57 0.90
CA PHE A 140 -2.25 40.63 1.77
C PHE A 140 -1.88 40.47 3.24
N VAL A 141 -0.88 39.65 3.60
CA VAL A 141 -0.34 39.61 4.97
C VAL A 141 0.23 40.97 5.38
N ALA A 142 1.02 41.63 4.53
CA ALA A 142 1.50 42.98 4.79
C ALA A 142 0.34 43.97 5.01
N LEU A 143 -0.72 43.89 4.20
CA LEU A 143 -1.92 44.70 4.34
C LEU A 143 -2.70 44.41 5.63
N VAL A 144 -2.81 43.14 6.05
CA VAL A 144 -3.42 42.74 7.32
C VAL A 144 -2.66 43.38 8.48
N VAL A 145 -1.34 43.19 8.53
CA VAL A 145 -0.49 43.76 9.58
C VAL A 145 -0.60 45.29 9.60
N ARG A 146 -0.46 45.95 8.45
CA ARG A 146 -0.59 47.41 8.33
C ARG A 146 -1.93 47.91 8.85
N LYS A 147 -3.04 47.20 8.58
CA LYS A 147 -4.42 47.61 8.99
C LYS A 147 -4.69 47.39 10.46
N ALA A 148 -4.16 46.29 11.04
CA ALA A 148 -4.40 45.91 12.42
C ALA A 148 -3.35 46.42 13.42
N SER A 149 -2.18 46.86 12.97
CA SER A 149 -1.12 47.32 13.85
C SER A 149 -1.40 48.70 14.47
N PRO A 150 -0.91 48.92 15.70
CA PRO A 150 -1.22 50.15 16.47
C PRO A 150 -0.53 51.39 15.95
N LYS A 151 0.57 51.25 15.20
CA LYS A 151 1.31 52.35 14.58
C LYS A 151 1.79 51.92 13.19
N PRO A 152 2.05 52.89 12.28
CA PRO A 152 2.66 52.56 10.99
C PRO A 152 4.02 51.89 11.17
N ALA A 153 4.14 50.68 10.64
CA ALA A 153 5.37 49.89 10.57
C ALA A 153 6.30 50.47 9.47
N ILE A 154 7.61 50.29 9.67
CA ILE A 154 8.64 50.59 8.65
C ILE A 154 9.05 49.29 7.97
N VAL A 155 9.16 48.19 8.73
CA VAL A 155 9.54 46.85 8.24
C VAL A 155 8.37 45.90 8.36
N PRO A 156 7.97 45.22 7.26
CA PRO A 156 6.90 44.25 7.24
C PRO A 156 7.40 42.87 7.63
N PHE A 157 7.70 42.58 8.90
CA PHE A 157 8.37 41.35 9.36
C PHE A 157 7.65 40.08 8.97
N ALA A 158 6.32 40.01 9.14
CA ALA A 158 5.54 38.84 8.76
C ALA A 158 5.60 38.56 7.25
N ALA A 159 5.51 39.62 6.45
CA ALA A 159 5.61 39.49 5.01
C ALA A 159 7.02 39.07 4.56
N LEU A 160 8.07 39.62 5.20
CA LEU A 160 9.47 39.23 4.95
C LEU A 160 9.72 37.77 5.37
N ALA A 161 9.20 37.36 6.51
CA ALA A 161 9.34 35.97 6.99
C ALA A 161 8.66 34.98 6.03
N LEU A 162 7.47 35.31 5.53
CA LEU A 162 6.80 34.48 4.51
C LEU A 162 7.55 34.49 3.19
N ALA A 163 7.98 35.67 2.73
CA ALA A 163 8.76 35.81 1.51
C ALA A 163 10.11 35.08 1.56
N ALA A 164 10.68 34.90 2.74
CA ALA A 164 11.92 34.14 2.94
C ALA A 164 11.70 32.65 3.24
N SER A 165 10.46 32.24 3.59
CA SER A 165 10.18 30.87 4.07
C SER A 165 10.35 29.82 2.98
N ARG A 166 11.24 28.84 3.21
CA ARG A 166 11.45 27.69 2.29
C ARG A 166 10.16 26.90 2.03
N PRO A 167 9.36 26.47 3.04
CA PRO A 167 8.09 25.82 2.79
C PRO A 167 7.17 26.63 1.86
N PHE A 168 7.15 27.94 1.99
CA PHE A 168 6.34 28.82 1.17
C PHE A 168 6.88 28.94 -0.28
N HIS A 169 8.22 28.97 -0.46
CA HIS A 169 8.85 28.91 -1.78
C HIS A 169 8.59 27.59 -2.50
N THR A 170 8.65 26.46 -1.78
CA THR A 170 8.44 25.13 -2.36
C THR A 170 7.10 25.05 -3.07
N PHE A 171 6.04 25.57 -2.48
CA PHE A 171 4.70 25.50 -3.09
C PHE A 171 4.37 26.71 -4.00
N ALA A 172 5.25 27.68 -4.14
CA ALA A 172 5.02 28.87 -4.96
C ALA A 172 4.93 28.57 -6.46
N SER A 173 5.33 27.39 -6.92
CA SER A 173 5.33 27.02 -8.33
C SER A 173 4.79 25.61 -8.60
N SER A 174 4.34 24.88 -7.58
CA SER A 174 3.96 23.47 -7.64
C SER A 174 2.85 23.11 -8.63
N GLY A 175 2.08 24.07 -9.13
CA GLY A 175 0.88 23.84 -9.93
C GLY A 175 -0.34 23.42 -9.11
N LEU A 176 -0.13 23.04 -7.83
CA LEU A 176 -1.17 22.62 -6.89
C LEU A 176 -2.00 23.83 -6.40
N GLU A 177 -3.14 23.54 -5.83
CA GLU A 177 -4.05 24.52 -5.22
C GLU A 177 -3.56 25.14 -3.91
N THR A 178 -2.43 24.66 -3.36
CA THR A 178 -1.92 25.02 -2.02
C THR A 178 -1.67 26.52 -1.88
N MET A 179 -1.01 27.13 -2.86
CA MET A 179 -0.69 28.55 -2.82
C MET A 179 -1.90 29.45 -3.09
N PRO A 180 -2.77 29.18 -4.09
CA PRO A 180 -4.06 29.86 -4.23
C PRO A 180 -4.92 29.83 -2.97
N ALA A 181 -4.99 28.71 -2.27
CA ALA A 181 -5.75 28.58 -1.02
C ALA A 181 -5.16 29.46 0.10
N ALA A 182 -3.82 29.47 0.27
CA ALA A 182 -3.14 30.31 1.24
C ALA A 182 -3.34 31.83 0.94
N MET A 183 -3.32 32.20 -0.33
CA MET A 183 -3.65 33.56 -0.78
C MET A 183 -5.07 33.93 -0.38
N LEU A 184 -6.05 33.10 -0.68
CA LEU A 184 -7.46 33.35 -0.37
C LEU A 184 -7.70 33.46 1.14
N VAL A 185 -6.98 32.70 1.97
CA VAL A 185 -7.01 32.86 3.43
C VAL A 185 -6.49 34.23 3.84
N ALA A 186 -5.36 34.69 3.28
CA ALA A 186 -4.82 36.04 3.58
C ALA A 186 -5.76 37.16 3.14
N VAL A 187 -6.41 37.01 1.98
CA VAL A 187 -7.46 37.95 1.47
C VAL A 187 -8.65 37.98 2.43
N GLY A 188 -9.12 36.80 2.89
CA GLY A 188 -10.22 36.67 3.86
C GLY A 188 -9.92 37.36 5.19
N MET A 189 -8.68 37.21 5.70
CA MET A 189 -8.21 37.95 6.88
C MET A 189 -8.25 39.46 6.67
N TRP A 190 -7.70 39.95 5.55
CA TRP A 190 -7.71 41.36 5.24
C TRP A 190 -9.12 41.92 5.08
N ALA A 191 -9.99 41.19 4.35
CA ALA A 191 -11.37 41.57 4.18
C ALA A 191 -12.13 41.70 5.51
N SER A 192 -11.86 40.77 6.46
CA SER A 192 -12.47 40.75 7.78
C SER A 192 -12.19 42.05 8.57
N LEU A 193 -11.11 42.76 8.27
CA LEU A 193 -10.73 44.04 8.92
C LEU A 193 -11.39 45.28 8.30
N LYS A 194 -12.15 45.10 7.22
CA LYS A 194 -12.88 46.22 6.58
C LYS A 194 -14.20 46.48 7.27
N LYS A 195 -14.67 47.71 7.21
CA LYS A 195 -16.07 48.07 7.55
C LYS A 195 -16.97 47.32 6.55
N ASN A 196 -17.95 46.60 7.01
CA ASN A 196 -18.81 45.75 6.19
C ASN A 196 -18.07 44.63 5.42
N GLY A 197 -16.88 44.20 5.90
CA GLY A 197 -16.04 43.23 5.23
C GLY A 197 -16.46 41.76 5.48
N ALA A 198 -17.50 41.48 6.26
CA ALA A 198 -17.91 40.14 6.63
C ALA A 198 -18.27 39.27 5.41
N PHE A 199 -19.07 39.79 4.47
CA PHE A 199 -19.39 39.09 3.23
C PHE A 199 -18.14 38.75 2.42
N TRP A 200 -17.22 39.69 2.23
CA TRP A 200 -16.00 39.50 1.45
C TRP A 200 -15.03 38.55 2.12
N SER A 201 -14.99 38.54 3.47
CA SER A 201 -14.23 37.56 4.24
C SER A 201 -14.83 36.17 4.07
N GLY A 202 -16.14 36.02 4.19
CA GLY A 202 -16.86 34.78 3.95
C GLY A 202 -16.66 34.27 2.51
N LEU A 203 -16.79 35.15 1.52
CA LEU A 203 -16.59 34.84 0.10
C LEU A 203 -15.17 34.31 -0.17
N SER A 204 -14.15 34.97 0.37
CA SER A 204 -12.76 34.56 0.17
C SER A 204 -12.46 33.21 0.84
N LEU A 205 -12.97 32.99 2.05
CA LEU A 205 -12.75 31.73 2.76
C LEU A 205 -13.60 30.57 2.20
N ILE A 206 -14.78 30.84 1.62
CA ILE A 206 -15.50 29.84 0.84
C ILE A 206 -14.79 29.54 -0.47
N ALA A 207 -14.22 30.54 -1.16
CA ALA A 207 -13.36 30.29 -2.31
C ALA A 207 -12.13 29.43 -1.93
N ALA A 208 -11.55 29.65 -0.74
CA ALA A 208 -10.50 28.80 -0.21
C ALA A 208 -11.00 27.36 0.04
N ALA A 209 -12.22 27.19 0.56
CA ALA A 209 -12.84 25.88 0.77
C ALA A 209 -13.17 25.14 -0.55
N LEU A 210 -13.58 25.88 -1.58
CA LEU A 210 -13.78 25.35 -2.95
C LEU A 210 -12.43 25.03 -3.64
N THR A 211 -11.34 25.63 -3.18
CA THR A 211 -9.99 25.33 -3.61
C THR A 211 -9.40 24.16 -2.84
N ARG A 212 -9.70 24.05 -1.54
CA ARG A 212 -9.32 22.93 -0.67
C ARG A 212 -10.43 22.67 0.35
N PRO A 213 -11.09 21.51 0.32
CA PRO A 213 -12.24 21.22 1.21
C PRO A 213 -11.93 21.35 2.71
N ASP A 214 -10.71 21.00 3.13
CA ASP A 214 -10.24 21.14 4.51
C ASP A 214 -10.26 22.60 5.02
N HIS A 215 -10.25 23.58 4.13
CA HIS A 215 -10.36 25.01 4.48
C HIS A 215 -11.76 25.43 4.91
N LEU A 216 -12.76 24.56 4.80
CA LEU A 216 -14.06 24.77 5.42
C LEU A 216 -13.93 24.89 6.96
N LEU A 217 -12.93 24.21 7.54
CA LEU A 217 -12.58 24.36 8.94
C LEU A 217 -12.09 25.79 9.26
N LEU A 218 -11.27 26.38 8.38
CA LEU A 218 -10.80 27.77 8.54
C LEU A 218 -11.95 28.77 8.37
N TYR A 219 -12.87 28.49 7.45
CA TYR A 219 -14.11 29.29 7.34
C TYR A 219 -14.91 29.24 8.66
N GLY A 220 -15.12 28.06 9.23
CA GLY A 220 -15.78 27.91 10.53
C GLY A 220 -15.04 28.64 11.67
N CYS A 221 -13.70 28.51 11.72
CA CYS A 221 -12.88 29.21 12.72
C CYS A 221 -13.02 30.75 12.64
N MET A 222 -13.07 31.32 11.44
CA MET A 222 -13.28 32.77 11.28
C MET A 222 -14.70 33.18 11.70
N GLY A 223 -15.71 32.40 11.35
CA GLY A 223 -17.09 32.63 11.78
C GLY A 223 -17.21 32.65 13.32
N LEU A 224 -16.62 31.63 13.97
CA LEU A 224 -16.57 31.59 15.44
C LEU A 224 -15.79 32.78 16.02
N ALA A 225 -14.67 33.19 15.40
CA ALA A 225 -13.92 34.35 15.83
C ALA A 225 -14.70 35.65 15.72
N ILE A 226 -15.55 35.82 14.68
CA ILE A 226 -16.44 36.97 14.53
C ILE A 226 -17.51 37.01 15.63
N VAL A 227 -18.11 35.85 15.95
CA VAL A 227 -19.12 35.75 17.02
C VAL A 227 -18.48 36.01 18.40
N ALA A 228 -17.37 35.37 18.69
CA ALA A 228 -16.66 35.52 19.95
C ALA A 228 -16.12 36.95 20.16
N GLU A 229 -15.68 37.63 19.11
CA GLU A 229 -15.33 39.07 19.18
C GLU A 229 -16.50 39.92 19.66
N ASP A 230 -17.69 39.70 19.10
CA ASP A 230 -18.88 40.46 19.51
C ASP A 230 -19.30 40.19 20.95
N LEU A 231 -19.13 38.96 21.43
CA LEU A 231 -19.38 38.60 22.83
C LEU A 231 -18.40 39.27 23.79
N VAL A 232 -17.14 39.34 23.43
CA VAL A 232 -16.09 39.96 24.26
C VAL A 232 -16.19 41.49 24.32
N HIS A 233 -16.43 42.16 23.20
CA HIS A 233 -16.38 43.63 23.12
C HIS A 233 -17.73 44.34 23.33
N ARG A 234 -18.76 43.63 23.71
CA ARG A 234 -20.09 44.15 23.97
C ARG A 234 -20.60 43.73 25.35
N GLU A 235 -19.68 43.47 26.30
CA GLU A 235 -20.00 42.97 27.65
C GLU A 235 -21.04 43.80 28.40
N GLU A 236 -21.09 45.15 28.22
CA GLU A 236 -22.06 46.02 28.82
C GLU A 236 -23.50 45.86 28.32
N ARG A 237 -23.73 45.07 27.27
CA ARG A 237 -25.05 44.85 26.68
C ARG A 237 -25.63 43.50 27.10
N PRO A 238 -26.98 43.35 27.20
CA PRO A 238 -27.61 42.05 27.35
C PRO A 238 -27.13 41.07 26.27
N PHE A 239 -27.00 39.79 26.59
CA PHE A 239 -26.43 38.75 25.71
C PHE A 239 -26.98 38.77 24.29
N TRP A 240 -28.34 38.84 24.12
CA TRP A 240 -29.00 38.88 22.80
C TRP A 240 -28.74 40.17 22.02
N LYS A 241 -28.37 41.30 22.68
CA LYS A 241 -27.99 42.56 22.04
C LYS A 241 -26.50 42.66 21.70
N ARG A 242 -25.73 41.67 22.14
CA ARG A 242 -24.28 41.54 21.77
C ARG A 242 -24.11 41.00 20.36
N LEU A 243 -25.05 40.13 19.91
CA LEU A 243 -24.97 39.45 18.63
C LEU A 243 -25.34 40.39 17.47
N ASP A 244 -24.55 40.39 16.43
CA ASP A 244 -24.78 41.15 15.20
C ASP A 244 -25.23 40.20 14.06
N LEU A 245 -26.50 39.83 14.10
CA LEU A 245 -27.09 38.86 13.17
C LEU A 245 -26.88 39.28 11.71
N ARG A 246 -27.00 40.58 11.40
CA ARG A 246 -26.76 41.08 10.03
C ARG A 246 -25.35 40.77 9.53
N ARG A 247 -24.37 40.90 10.40
CA ARG A 247 -22.97 40.59 10.10
C ARG A 247 -22.74 39.08 9.89
N TYR A 248 -23.42 38.26 10.70
CA TYR A 248 -23.34 36.80 10.60
C TYR A 248 -24.01 36.30 9.32
N PHE A 249 -25.20 36.81 8.99
CA PHE A 249 -25.85 36.53 7.71
C PHE A 249 -24.99 36.96 6.52
N ALA A 250 -24.38 38.12 6.57
CA ALA A 250 -23.47 38.60 5.52
C ALA A 250 -22.24 37.66 5.38
N TYR A 251 -21.68 37.18 6.50
CA TYR A 251 -20.58 36.21 6.48
C TYR A 251 -21.02 34.83 5.95
N GLY A 252 -22.19 34.36 6.36
CA GLY A 252 -22.76 33.04 6.00
C GLY A 252 -23.30 32.97 4.56
N ALA A 253 -23.70 34.11 3.97
CA ALA A 253 -24.31 34.14 2.64
C ALA A 253 -23.49 33.44 1.54
N PRO A 254 -22.16 33.62 1.42
CA PRO A 254 -21.36 32.90 0.43
C PRO A 254 -21.40 31.37 0.59
N PHE A 255 -21.49 30.86 1.81
CA PHE A 255 -21.66 29.43 2.05
C PHE A 255 -22.97 28.92 1.43
N VAL A 256 -24.07 29.57 1.73
CA VAL A 256 -25.39 29.16 1.24
C VAL A 256 -25.50 29.35 -0.28
N LEU A 257 -24.97 30.46 -0.81
CA LEU A 257 -25.13 30.81 -2.22
C LEU A 257 -24.13 30.09 -3.17
N LEU A 258 -22.96 29.69 -2.69
CA LEU A 258 -21.93 29.11 -3.52
C LEU A 258 -21.57 27.67 -3.13
N TYR A 259 -21.31 27.45 -1.82
CA TYR A 259 -20.84 26.13 -1.38
C TYR A 259 -21.94 25.07 -1.39
N VAL A 260 -23.15 25.41 -0.92
CA VAL A 260 -24.27 24.46 -0.92
C VAL A 260 -24.68 24.04 -2.34
N PRO A 261 -24.92 24.96 -3.31
CA PRO A 261 -25.20 24.57 -4.69
C PRO A 261 -24.09 23.75 -5.33
N TYR A 262 -22.81 24.10 -5.10
CA TYR A 262 -21.67 23.30 -5.55
C TYR A 262 -21.72 21.89 -4.96
N PHE A 263 -21.94 21.76 -3.65
CA PHE A 263 -21.99 20.46 -2.96
C PHE A 263 -23.12 19.58 -3.51
N LEU A 264 -24.31 20.13 -3.71
CA LEU A 264 -25.45 19.41 -4.27
C LEU A 264 -25.22 18.98 -5.72
N TRP A 265 -24.63 19.88 -6.54
CA TRP A 265 -24.24 19.57 -7.90
C TRP A 265 -23.22 18.44 -7.95
N ARG A 266 -22.13 18.53 -7.17
CA ARG A 266 -21.10 17.49 -7.16
C ARG A 266 -21.63 16.14 -6.71
N TRP A 267 -22.44 16.12 -5.66
CA TRP A 267 -23.05 14.90 -5.16
C TRP A 267 -23.92 14.23 -6.21
N ARG A 268 -24.76 15.03 -6.93
CA ARG A 268 -25.54 14.51 -8.03
C ARG A 268 -24.67 14.03 -9.21
N ALA A 269 -23.62 14.75 -9.56
CA ALA A 269 -22.77 14.46 -10.71
C ALA A 269 -21.90 13.21 -10.52
N TYR A 270 -21.30 13.07 -9.33
CA TYR A 270 -20.37 11.97 -9.03
C TYR A 270 -21.00 10.81 -8.25
N GLY A 271 -22.18 10.97 -7.69
CA GLY A 271 -22.91 9.93 -6.98
C GLY A 271 -22.40 9.57 -5.58
N ASP A 272 -21.29 10.15 -5.11
CA ASP A 272 -20.71 9.92 -3.80
C ASP A 272 -20.85 11.14 -2.89
N PHE A 273 -21.12 10.91 -1.59
CA PHE A 273 -21.27 11.99 -0.60
C PHE A 273 -19.93 12.72 -0.35
N PHE A 274 -18.82 12.00 -0.28
CA PHE A 274 -17.47 12.57 -0.23
C PHE A 274 -16.77 12.40 -1.60
N PRO A 275 -15.74 13.22 -1.89
CA PRO A 275 -14.91 13.02 -3.08
C PRO A 275 -14.27 11.64 -3.10
N ASN A 276 -14.05 11.05 -4.28
CA ASN A 276 -13.41 9.74 -4.39
C ASN A 276 -12.02 9.69 -3.73
N THR A 277 -11.30 10.83 -3.74
CA THR A 277 -10.05 11.01 -3.00
C THR A 277 -10.16 10.79 -1.48
N TYR A 278 -11.34 11.06 -0.87
CA TYR A 278 -11.59 10.77 0.54
C TYR A 278 -11.61 9.26 0.80
N TYR A 279 -12.27 8.49 -0.07
CA TYR A 279 -12.30 7.04 0.02
C TYR A 279 -10.93 6.44 -0.29
N ALA A 280 -10.26 6.88 -1.35
CA ALA A 280 -8.92 6.42 -1.71
C ALA A 280 -7.89 6.64 -0.59
N LYS A 281 -7.95 7.79 0.10
CA LYS A 281 -7.08 8.13 1.24
C LYS A 281 -7.64 7.67 2.59
N SER A 282 -8.68 6.83 2.59
CA SER A 282 -9.30 6.28 3.80
C SER A 282 -9.63 7.35 4.86
N GLY A 283 -10.31 8.42 4.42
CA GLY A 283 -10.62 9.59 5.24
C GLY A 283 -11.52 9.34 6.46
N ASN A 284 -12.17 8.17 6.51
CA ASN A 284 -12.93 7.68 7.67
C ASN A 284 -12.04 7.16 8.82
N LEU A 285 -10.75 6.90 8.57
CA LEU A 285 -9.81 6.36 9.53
C LEU A 285 -8.88 7.44 10.08
N THR A 286 -8.35 7.21 11.27
CA THR A 286 -7.36 8.09 11.91
C THR A 286 -5.95 7.55 11.73
N TYR A 287 -4.97 8.47 11.61
CA TYR A 287 -3.55 8.10 11.53
C TYR A 287 -2.69 9.03 12.39
N TRP A 288 -2.99 9.06 13.69
CA TRP A 288 -2.35 9.96 14.65
C TRP A 288 -0.82 9.84 14.70
N SER A 289 -0.29 8.60 14.67
CA SER A 289 1.15 8.36 14.72
C SER A 289 1.89 9.07 13.59
N GLN A 290 1.42 8.88 12.35
CA GLN A 290 1.98 9.55 11.18
C GLN A 290 1.77 11.07 11.21
N GLY A 291 0.61 11.52 11.70
CA GLY A 291 0.32 12.94 11.85
C GLY A 291 1.24 13.64 12.84
N VAL A 292 1.62 12.98 13.92
CA VAL A 292 2.61 13.50 14.88
C VAL A 292 3.99 13.59 14.21
N VAL A 293 4.40 12.59 13.42
CA VAL A 293 5.64 12.63 12.64
C VAL A 293 5.64 13.83 11.68
N TYR A 294 4.55 14.01 10.95
CA TYR A 294 4.36 15.10 10.01
C TYR A 294 4.45 16.48 10.70
N ALA A 295 3.76 16.65 11.83
CA ALA A 295 3.78 17.88 12.61
C ALA A 295 5.16 18.16 13.23
N THR A 296 5.84 17.14 13.75
CA THR A 296 7.20 17.26 14.30
C THR A 296 8.17 17.67 13.20
N HIS A 297 8.10 17.04 12.03
CA HIS A 297 8.91 17.43 10.89
C HIS A 297 8.68 18.91 10.53
N PHE A 298 7.43 19.34 10.41
CA PHE A 298 7.09 20.74 10.15
C PHE A 298 7.67 21.71 11.21
N LEU A 299 7.49 21.39 12.49
CA LEU A 299 7.94 22.23 13.59
C LEU A 299 9.45 22.53 13.50
N PHE A 300 10.26 21.51 13.26
CA PHE A 300 11.72 21.63 13.33
C PHE A 300 12.38 22.04 12.02
N THR A 301 11.73 21.82 10.86
CA THR A 301 12.30 22.19 9.55
C THR A 301 11.80 23.50 8.99
N SER A 302 10.68 24.05 9.49
CA SER A 302 10.11 25.34 9.06
C SER A 302 10.39 26.48 10.03
N GLY A 303 11.12 26.25 11.13
CA GLY A 303 11.33 27.21 12.22
C GLY A 303 10.09 27.38 13.13
N ALA A 304 9.04 26.59 12.94
CA ALA A 304 7.79 26.72 13.70
C ALA A 304 7.99 26.38 15.21
N ALA A 305 9.04 25.64 15.56
CA ALA A 305 9.42 25.38 16.96
C ALA A 305 9.69 26.66 17.78
N ILE A 306 10.14 27.74 17.13
CA ILE A 306 10.29 29.06 17.76
C ILE A 306 9.09 29.97 17.51
N TRP A 307 8.49 29.88 16.32
CA TRP A 307 7.33 30.69 15.96
C TRP A 307 6.13 30.43 16.87
N LEU A 308 5.87 29.16 17.18
CA LEU A 308 4.70 28.78 17.95
C LEU A 308 4.76 29.26 19.40
N PRO A 309 5.84 29.07 20.16
CA PRO A 309 5.99 29.68 21.49
C PRO A 309 5.88 31.21 21.46
N LEU A 310 6.50 31.88 20.49
CA LEU A 310 6.40 33.33 20.34
C LEU A 310 4.96 33.79 20.09
N PHE A 311 4.23 33.05 19.24
CA PHE A 311 2.80 33.28 18.99
C PHE A 311 1.97 33.11 20.28
N LEU A 312 2.18 32.02 21.04
CA LEU A 312 1.45 31.77 22.29
C LEU A 312 1.71 32.85 23.35
N VAL A 313 2.99 33.26 23.50
CA VAL A 313 3.34 34.38 24.40
C VAL A 313 2.70 35.69 23.94
N ALA A 314 2.67 35.93 22.62
CA ALA A 314 2.03 37.12 22.04
C ALA A 314 0.51 37.15 22.30
N LEU A 315 -0.14 35.98 22.38
CA LEU A 315 -1.57 35.86 22.69
C LEU A 315 -1.92 36.12 24.17
N ALA A 316 -0.96 36.00 25.08
CA ALA A 316 -1.21 36.07 26.53
C ALA A 316 -1.73 37.45 27.04
N GLY A 317 -1.73 38.53 26.21
CA GLY A 317 -2.26 39.80 26.57
C GLY A 317 -3.69 40.05 26.18
N ARG A 318 -4.33 41.01 26.85
CA ARG A 318 -5.67 41.45 26.46
C ARG A 318 -5.63 42.13 25.09
N PRO A 319 -6.48 41.73 24.14
CA PRO A 319 -6.56 42.39 22.85
C PRO A 319 -7.14 43.81 23.01
N ARG A 320 -6.65 44.74 22.21
CA ARG A 320 -6.99 46.16 22.36
C ARG A 320 -8.09 46.68 21.45
N ASN A 321 -8.35 45.95 20.40
CA ASN A 321 -9.43 46.32 19.45
C ASN A 321 -10.04 45.05 18.83
N ARG A 322 -11.23 45.23 18.27
CA ARG A 322 -12.01 44.15 17.67
C ARG A 322 -11.28 43.39 16.59
N GLY A 323 -10.53 44.04 15.71
CA GLY A 323 -9.79 43.41 14.65
C GLY A 323 -8.66 42.51 15.18
N GLU A 324 -7.95 42.97 16.18
CA GLU A 324 -6.93 42.19 16.88
C GLU A 324 -7.53 40.97 17.56
N THR A 325 -8.65 41.12 18.29
CA THR A 325 -9.36 40.03 18.94
C THR A 325 -9.74 38.95 17.91
N ARG A 326 -10.37 39.36 16.82
CA ARG A 326 -10.78 38.48 15.74
C ARG A 326 -9.62 37.68 15.17
N LEU A 327 -8.53 38.34 14.81
CA LEU A 327 -7.38 37.69 14.24
C LEU A 327 -6.70 36.73 15.22
N ARG A 328 -6.59 37.08 16.51
CA ARG A 328 -6.05 36.22 17.57
C ARG A 328 -6.92 34.98 17.74
N LEU A 329 -8.24 35.15 17.84
CA LEU A 329 -9.20 34.04 17.97
C LEU A 329 -9.15 33.14 16.71
N PHE A 330 -9.16 33.76 15.54
CA PHE A 330 -9.03 33.03 14.28
C PHE A 330 -7.75 32.20 14.24
N ALA A 331 -6.60 32.78 14.58
CA ALA A 331 -5.33 32.08 14.58
C ALA A 331 -5.29 30.96 15.62
N PHE A 332 -5.80 31.19 16.83
CA PHE A 332 -5.84 30.18 17.88
C PHE A 332 -6.77 29.03 17.49
N LEU A 333 -7.99 29.30 17.04
CA LEU A 333 -8.94 28.30 16.59
C LEU A 333 -8.42 27.53 15.37
N SER A 334 -7.78 28.21 14.42
CA SER A 334 -7.17 27.57 13.24
C SER A 334 -6.06 26.60 13.65
N LEU A 335 -5.19 27.03 14.57
CA LEU A 335 -4.14 26.15 15.08
C LEU A 335 -4.71 24.92 15.79
N LEU A 336 -5.73 25.14 16.64
CA LEU A 336 -6.35 24.06 17.42
C LEU A 336 -7.17 23.12 16.52
N VAL A 337 -8.11 23.63 15.74
CA VAL A 337 -9.07 22.83 14.98
C VAL A 337 -8.44 22.26 13.72
N TYR A 338 -7.83 23.13 12.90
CA TYR A 338 -7.20 22.69 11.65
C TYR A 338 -5.90 21.92 11.91
N GLY A 339 -5.05 22.36 12.84
CA GLY A 339 -3.84 21.64 13.23
C GLY A 339 -4.15 20.25 13.78
N ARG A 340 -5.15 20.11 14.68
CA ARG A 340 -5.63 18.81 15.14
C ARG A 340 -6.15 17.94 14.00
N TYR A 341 -6.90 18.50 13.06
CA TYR A 341 -7.39 17.78 11.88
C TYR A 341 -6.22 17.20 11.07
N VAL A 342 -5.21 18.01 10.76
CA VAL A 342 -4.01 17.57 10.01
C VAL A 342 -3.32 16.40 10.72
N VAL A 343 -3.11 16.51 12.03
CA VAL A 343 -2.50 15.43 12.82
C VAL A 343 -3.40 14.18 12.86
N LYS A 344 -4.73 14.35 12.98
CA LYS A 344 -5.68 13.24 13.00
C LYS A 344 -5.64 12.41 11.71
N VAL A 345 -5.55 13.06 10.54
CA VAL A 345 -5.58 12.36 9.25
C VAL A 345 -4.23 11.80 8.81
N GLY A 346 -3.18 12.03 9.58
CA GLY A 346 -1.82 11.55 9.27
C GLY A 346 -0.96 12.54 8.48
N GLY A 347 -1.41 13.78 8.29
CA GLY A 347 -0.72 14.75 7.44
C GLY A 347 -0.82 14.43 5.96
N ASP A 348 0.25 14.72 5.23
CA ASP A 348 0.43 14.40 3.82
C ASP A 348 1.80 13.71 3.64
N PHE A 349 1.99 12.97 2.55
CA PHE A 349 3.32 12.50 2.18
C PHE A 349 4.23 13.63 1.66
N MET A 350 3.67 14.71 1.12
CA MET A 350 4.42 15.92 0.76
C MET A 350 4.71 16.74 2.00
N GLU A 351 5.99 17.00 2.27
CA GLU A 351 6.40 17.80 3.41
C GLU A 351 5.70 19.16 3.45
N HIS A 352 5.28 19.62 4.63
CA HIS A 352 4.74 20.93 4.94
C HIS A 352 3.39 21.30 4.30
N ARG A 353 2.93 20.64 3.22
CA ARG A 353 1.81 21.05 2.35
C ARG A 353 0.57 21.50 3.12
N PHE A 354 0.13 20.71 4.10
CA PHE A 354 -1.10 21.02 4.85
C PHE A 354 -0.96 22.22 5.78
N PHE A 355 0.23 22.53 6.25
CA PHE A 355 0.46 23.68 7.14
C PHE A 355 0.73 25.01 6.41
N ILE A 356 0.87 25.00 5.08
CA ILE A 356 1.17 26.22 4.29
C ILE A 356 0.14 27.32 4.52
N SER A 357 -1.14 26.99 4.56
CA SER A 357 -2.23 27.97 4.77
C SER A 357 -2.29 28.52 6.21
N LEU A 358 -1.65 27.87 7.19
CA LEU A 358 -1.52 28.43 8.54
C LEU A 358 -0.42 29.50 8.62
N LEU A 359 0.60 29.46 7.77
CA LEU A 359 1.73 30.41 7.83
C LEU A 359 1.29 31.87 7.71
N PRO A 360 0.44 32.29 6.74
CA PRO A 360 -0.11 33.65 6.69
C PRO A 360 -0.85 34.04 7.97
N ILE A 361 -1.65 33.12 8.54
CA ILE A 361 -2.44 33.37 9.75
C ILE A 361 -1.53 33.63 10.94
N LEU A 362 -0.58 32.72 11.18
CA LEU A 362 0.34 32.78 12.31
C LEU A 362 1.31 33.98 12.20
N ALA A 363 1.89 34.19 11.00
CA ALA A 363 2.85 35.27 10.78
C ALA A 363 2.23 36.65 11.05
N ALA A 364 1.06 36.93 10.41
CA ALA A 364 0.37 38.21 10.58
C ALA A 364 -0.05 38.43 12.05
N THR A 365 -0.66 37.44 12.68
CA THR A 365 -1.18 37.56 14.04
C THR A 365 -0.04 37.69 15.05
N THR A 366 1.06 36.97 14.86
CA THR A 366 2.27 37.10 15.70
C THR A 366 2.84 38.50 15.65
N GLU A 367 3.06 39.02 14.43
CA GLU A 367 3.60 40.38 14.29
C GLU A 367 2.70 41.43 14.93
N ILE A 368 1.38 41.39 14.68
CA ILE A 368 0.42 42.34 15.26
C ILE A 368 0.48 42.25 16.79
N SER A 369 0.42 41.05 17.36
CA SER A 369 0.40 40.82 18.80
C SER A 369 1.71 41.26 19.46
N VAL A 370 2.87 40.92 18.87
CA VAL A 370 4.19 41.37 19.34
C VAL A 370 4.30 42.91 19.31
N ARG A 371 3.84 43.56 18.25
CA ARG A 371 3.84 45.05 18.16
C ARG A 371 3.01 45.72 19.24
N TYR A 372 1.90 45.16 19.65
CA TYR A 372 1.12 45.62 20.80
C TYR A 372 1.88 45.39 22.11
N ARG A 373 2.43 44.17 22.31
CA ARG A 373 3.15 43.77 23.52
C ARG A 373 4.43 44.61 23.78
N LEU A 374 5.21 44.86 22.76
CA LEU A 374 6.47 45.62 22.88
C LEU A 374 6.26 47.03 23.44
N ARG A 375 5.01 47.52 23.50
CA ARG A 375 4.68 48.84 24.12
C ARG A 375 4.42 48.76 25.63
N GLU A 376 4.05 47.59 26.11
CA GLU A 376 3.55 47.38 27.49
C GLU A 376 4.59 46.81 28.43
N VAL A 377 5.61 46.17 27.84
CA VAL A 377 6.61 45.41 28.61
C VAL A 377 7.86 46.27 28.92
N SER A 378 8.56 45.92 29.99
CA SER A 378 9.83 46.51 30.39
C SER A 378 10.92 46.40 29.31
N ALA A 379 11.96 47.19 29.39
CA ALA A 379 13.04 47.19 28.41
C ALA A 379 13.72 45.81 28.22
N PRO A 380 14.03 45.02 29.26
CA PRO A 380 14.63 43.70 29.08
C PRO A 380 13.66 42.70 28.42
N VAL A 381 12.39 42.70 28.82
CA VAL A 381 11.38 41.81 28.16
C VAL A 381 11.16 42.21 26.71
N ARG A 382 11.22 43.48 26.37
CA ARG A 382 11.16 43.99 25.00
C ARG A 382 12.36 43.55 24.16
N ALA A 383 13.55 43.54 24.73
CA ALA A 383 14.75 43.02 24.08
C ALA A 383 14.61 41.52 23.81
N LEU A 384 14.15 40.74 24.81
CA LEU A 384 13.92 39.31 24.67
C LEU A 384 12.92 38.99 23.56
N LEU A 385 11.72 39.62 23.55
CA LEU A 385 10.70 39.41 22.52
C LEU A 385 11.19 39.83 21.13
N GLY A 386 11.98 40.92 21.05
CA GLY A 386 12.62 41.36 19.81
C GLY A 386 13.63 40.34 19.29
N SER A 387 14.47 39.80 20.16
CA SER A 387 15.45 38.77 19.82
C SER A 387 14.79 37.47 19.40
N ALA A 388 13.72 37.05 20.09
CA ALA A 388 12.93 35.89 19.72
C ALA A 388 12.26 36.08 18.35
N ALA A 389 11.74 37.28 18.06
CA ALA A 389 11.16 37.60 16.75
C ALA A 389 12.24 37.59 15.64
N ALA A 390 13.44 38.13 15.89
CA ALA A 390 14.56 38.05 14.96
C ALA A 390 14.98 36.59 14.67
N LEU A 391 15.11 35.80 15.69
CA LEU A 391 15.41 34.35 15.59
C LEU A 391 14.33 33.62 14.79
N ALA A 392 13.05 33.89 15.07
CA ALA A 392 11.91 33.28 14.34
C ALA A 392 11.96 33.62 12.84
N VAL A 393 12.25 34.88 12.47
CA VAL A 393 12.40 35.29 11.06
C VAL A 393 13.60 34.61 10.41
N ALA A 394 14.74 34.55 11.12
CA ALA A 394 15.95 33.91 10.63
C ALA A 394 15.74 32.41 10.38
N LEU A 395 15.08 31.70 11.31
CA LEU A 395 14.77 30.27 11.16
C LEU A 395 13.74 30.00 10.06
N ALA A 396 12.76 30.90 9.86
CA ALA A 396 11.81 30.78 8.75
C ALA A 396 12.51 30.87 7.37
N ALA A 397 13.62 31.63 7.30
CA ALA A 397 14.44 31.80 6.10
C ALA A 397 15.48 30.70 5.88
N MET A 398 15.71 29.83 6.89
CA MET A 398 16.73 28.78 6.81
C MET A 398 16.31 27.66 5.86
N PRO A 399 17.19 27.25 4.94
CA PRO A 399 16.93 26.13 4.05
C PRO A 399 17.23 24.77 4.73
N VAL A 400 16.60 24.49 5.88
CA VAL A 400 16.79 23.22 6.60
C VAL A 400 16.26 22.07 5.76
N ARG A 401 17.13 21.16 5.33
CA ARG A 401 16.80 19.97 4.58
C ARG A 401 17.23 18.73 5.35
N VAL A 402 16.29 17.90 5.73
CA VAL A 402 16.53 16.64 6.45
C VAL A 402 16.06 15.42 5.66
N LEU A 403 15.19 15.62 4.68
CA LEU A 403 14.72 14.55 3.81
C LEU A 403 15.72 14.29 2.68
N LYS A 404 15.99 13.02 2.42
CA LYS A 404 16.31 12.54 1.08
C LYS A 404 15.06 12.73 0.22
N PRO A 405 15.15 12.63 -1.12
CA PRO A 405 13.95 12.80 -1.96
C PRO A 405 12.71 12.09 -1.41
N TYR A 406 12.86 10.85 -0.93
CA TYR A 406 11.84 10.14 -0.16
C TYR A 406 12.46 9.45 1.06
N GLU A 407 11.99 9.81 2.27
CA GLU A 407 12.40 9.16 3.51
C GLU A 407 11.34 8.13 3.91
N LYS A 408 11.56 6.88 3.52
CA LYS A 408 10.62 5.77 3.71
C LYS A 408 10.21 5.58 5.17
N ARG A 409 11.16 5.69 6.12
CA ARG A 409 10.89 5.52 7.56
C ARG A 409 9.92 6.56 8.14
N TRP A 410 9.83 7.75 7.53
CA TRP A 410 8.91 8.82 7.94
C TRP A 410 7.70 8.97 7.02
N ASN A 411 7.65 8.22 5.93
CA ASN A 411 6.64 8.35 4.87
C ASN A 411 6.49 9.79 4.32
N LEU A 412 7.60 10.52 4.25
CA LEU A 412 7.66 11.92 3.80
C LEU A 412 8.56 12.07 2.59
N ALA A 413 8.18 12.96 1.67
CA ALA A 413 8.91 13.26 0.47
C ALA A 413 9.10 14.77 0.27
N GLU A 414 10.29 15.15 -0.20
CA GLU A 414 10.58 16.45 -0.77
C GLU A 414 10.26 16.41 -2.28
N GLU A 415 8.98 16.51 -2.63
CA GLU A 415 8.45 16.27 -3.98
C GLU A 415 9.07 17.15 -5.08
N ASN A 416 9.45 18.40 -4.78
CA ASN A 416 10.09 19.29 -5.74
C ASN A 416 11.43 18.76 -6.27
N THR A 417 12.05 17.80 -5.60
CA THR A 417 13.29 17.16 -6.06
C THR A 417 13.04 16.10 -7.15
N PHE A 418 11.84 15.51 -7.18
CA PHE A 418 11.44 14.54 -8.22
C PHE A 418 10.98 15.20 -9.50
N TYR A 419 10.33 16.38 -9.39
CA TYR A 419 9.64 17.02 -10.50
C TYR A 419 10.15 18.46 -10.77
N PRO A 420 11.48 18.68 -10.92
CA PRO A 420 11.98 19.97 -11.36
C PRO A 420 11.38 20.32 -12.73
N LEU A 421 11.11 21.59 -12.98
CA LEU A 421 10.37 22.05 -14.17
C LEU A 421 10.93 21.48 -15.48
N LYS A 422 12.25 21.34 -15.59
CA LYS A 422 12.94 20.76 -16.76
C LYS A 422 12.59 19.29 -17.03
N SER A 423 12.19 18.53 -16.01
CA SER A 423 11.80 17.11 -16.13
C SER A 423 10.32 16.92 -16.41
N VAL A 424 9.53 17.97 -16.35
CA VAL A 424 8.07 17.95 -16.41
C VAL A 424 7.56 18.53 -17.74
N LEU A 425 8.22 19.53 -18.26
CA LEU A 425 7.92 20.10 -19.58
C LEU A 425 8.81 19.43 -20.64
N PRO A 426 8.27 19.05 -21.82
CA PRO A 426 8.93 18.17 -22.79
C PRO A 426 10.10 18.79 -23.57
N LEU A 427 10.69 19.86 -23.09
CA LEU A 427 11.75 20.58 -23.78
C LEU A 427 13.14 19.98 -23.65
N GLU A 428 13.35 18.96 -22.79
CA GLU A 428 14.66 18.38 -22.55
C GLU A 428 14.58 16.84 -22.46
N SER A 429 15.43 16.18 -23.23
CA SER A 429 15.57 14.72 -23.29
C SER A 429 15.96 14.13 -21.93
N GLY A 430 15.15 13.24 -21.41
CA GLY A 430 15.41 12.47 -20.20
C GLY A 430 14.36 11.38 -19.98
N SER A 431 14.70 10.35 -19.20
CA SER A 431 13.77 9.30 -18.79
C SER A 431 12.89 9.82 -17.66
N THR A 432 11.85 10.58 -17.99
CA THR A 432 10.90 11.16 -17.06
C THR A 432 9.49 10.64 -17.33
N TYR A 433 8.58 10.81 -16.38
CA TYR A 433 7.16 10.48 -16.58
C TYR A 433 6.54 11.26 -17.76
N ALA A 434 6.98 12.50 -17.99
CA ALA A 434 6.53 13.29 -19.13
C ALA A 434 6.97 12.64 -20.46
N SER A 435 8.26 12.32 -20.62
CA SER A 435 8.79 11.68 -21.82
C SER A 435 8.22 10.26 -22.03
N MET A 436 7.92 9.55 -20.94
CA MET A 436 7.23 8.26 -20.99
C MET A 436 5.80 8.43 -21.56
N GLY A 437 5.05 9.41 -21.06
CA GLY A 437 3.73 9.74 -21.57
C GLY A 437 3.75 10.11 -23.05
N GLU A 438 4.72 10.91 -23.50
CA GLU A 438 4.87 11.29 -24.92
C GLU A 438 5.20 10.09 -25.82
N ARG A 439 6.07 9.19 -25.36
CA ARG A 439 6.36 7.96 -26.12
C ARG A 439 5.10 7.11 -26.27
N LEU A 440 4.31 6.95 -25.19
CA LEU A 440 3.03 6.23 -25.26
C LEU A 440 2.03 6.91 -26.20
N HIS A 441 1.97 8.25 -26.20
CA HIS A 441 1.17 9.00 -27.16
C HIS A 441 1.56 8.69 -28.60
N LYS A 442 2.86 8.72 -28.91
CA LYS A 442 3.39 8.36 -30.25
C LYS A 442 3.13 6.89 -30.57
N THR A 443 3.25 5.99 -29.60
CA THR A 443 3.03 4.55 -29.81
C THR A 443 1.57 4.21 -30.08
N PHE A 444 0.64 4.86 -29.38
CA PHE A 444 -0.77 4.51 -29.43
C PHE A 444 -1.63 5.58 -30.12
N ILE A 445 -1.76 6.76 -29.56
CA ILE A 445 -2.70 7.80 -30.02
C ILE A 445 -2.38 8.26 -31.44
N ALA A 446 -1.12 8.50 -31.76
CA ALA A 446 -0.72 8.90 -33.10
C ALA A 446 -0.99 7.84 -34.18
N ARG A 447 -1.24 6.59 -33.77
CA ARG A 447 -1.64 5.46 -34.62
C ARG A 447 -3.14 5.12 -34.56
N GLY A 448 -3.93 5.97 -33.88
CA GLY A 448 -5.37 5.76 -33.70
C GLY A 448 -5.74 4.70 -32.67
N LEU A 449 -4.77 4.21 -31.89
CA LEU A 449 -4.96 3.20 -30.87
C LEU A 449 -5.21 3.86 -29.50
N LYS A 450 -6.16 3.33 -28.73
CA LYS A 450 -6.51 3.85 -27.40
C LYS A 450 -6.63 2.74 -26.36
N PRO A 451 -5.55 1.94 -26.13
CA PRO A 451 -5.62 0.93 -25.08
C PRO A 451 -5.81 1.59 -23.73
N ARG A 452 -6.56 0.94 -22.84
CA ARG A 452 -6.72 1.41 -21.47
C ARG A 452 -5.48 1.07 -20.67
N LEU A 453 -4.79 2.12 -20.16
CA LEU A 453 -3.51 2.04 -19.47
C LEU A 453 -3.74 2.00 -17.96
N SER A 454 -3.18 1.02 -17.25
CA SER A 454 -3.04 1.04 -15.80
C SER A 454 -1.71 1.66 -15.41
N ILE A 455 -1.71 2.46 -14.34
CA ILE A 455 -0.51 3.08 -13.78
C ILE A 455 -0.76 3.61 -12.37
N ASP A 456 0.30 3.67 -11.56
CA ASP A 456 0.31 4.19 -10.20
C ASP A 456 0.34 5.74 -10.15
N CYS A 457 1.19 6.38 -10.96
CA CYS A 457 1.35 7.84 -11.02
C CYS A 457 0.61 8.39 -12.24
N ILE A 458 -0.66 8.73 -12.07
CA ILE A 458 -1.57 9.05 -13.17
C ILE A 458 -1.47 10.47 -13.73
N GLY A 459 -0.74 11.37 -13.07
CA GLY A 459 -0.70 12.79 -13.42
C GLY A 459 0.02 13.06 -14.74
N LEU A 460 1.35 13.06 -14.73
CA LEU A 460 2.19 13.40 -15.90
C LEU A 460 1.98 12.42 -17.06
N VAL A 461 2.03 11.12 -16.78
CA VAL A 461 1.80 10.12 -17.81
C VAL A 461 0.41 10.27 -18.43
N GLY A 462 -0.61 10.44 -17.59
CA GLY A 462 -1.98 10.63 -18.04
C GLY A 462 -2.18 11.87 -18.87
N TRP A 463 -1.48 12.96 -18.53
CA TRP A 463 -1.51 14.21 -19.28
C TRP A 463 -0.89 14.07 -20.67
N TYR A 464 0.32 13.50 -20.76
CA TYR A 464 1.08 13.44 -22.00
C TYR A 464 0.68 12.27 -22.90
N ALA A 465 0.32 11.11 -22.33
CA ALA A 465 -0.14 9.96 -23.10
C ALA A 465 -1.53 10.18 -23.73
N ASP A 466 -2.39 10.93 -23.08
CA ASP A 466 -3.79 11.19 -23.48
C ASP A 466 -4.62 9.91 -23.70
N LEU A 467 -4.23 8.83 -23.01
CA LEU A 467 -4.89 7.51 -23.01
C LEU A 467 -6.00 7.44 -21.94
N PRO A 468 -7.02 6.59 -22.09
CA PRO A 468 -7.87 6.20 -20.96
C PRO A 468 -7.03 5.50 -19.90
N ILE A 469 -7.19 5.86 -18.62
CA ILE A 469 -6.36 5.35 -17.53
C ILE A 469 -7.19 4.65 -16.46
N VAL A 470 -6.71 3.51 -15.98
CA VAL A 470 -7.11 2.89 -14.72
C VAL A 470 -6.08 3.30 -13.66
N ASP A 471 -6.53 4.04 -12.68
CA ASP A 471 -5.70 4.47 -11.56
C ASP A 471 -5.53 3.32 -10.56
N ALA A 472 -4.34 2.76 -10.49
CA ALA A 472 -4.05 1.61 -9.64
C ALA A 472 -4.10 1.93 -8.13
N TYR A 473 -3.97 3.20 -7.72
CA TYR A 473 -4.18 3.64 -6.33
C TYR A 473 -5.61 4.10 -6.03
N GLY A 474 -6.47 4.16 -7.04
CA GLY A 474 -7.88 4.43 -6.88
C GLY A 474 -8.28 5.90 -6.76
N LEU A 475 -7.37 6.87 -6.90
CA LEU A 475 -7.73 8.29 -6.78
C LEU A 475 -8.79 8.69 -7.82
N ALA A 476 -8.60 8.23 -9.07
CA ALA A 476 -9.53 8.40 -10.19
C ALA A 476 -10.29 7.10 -10.56
N ASN A 477 -10.27 6.09 -9.68
CA ASN A 477 -11.02 4.85 -9.85
C ASN A 477 -11.87 4.55 -8.62
N ARG A 478 -13.20 4.44 -8.81
CA ARG A 478 -14.16 4.28 -7.72
C ARG A 478 -14.04 2.91 -7.05
N ARG A 479 -13.92 1.83 -7.83
CA ARG A 479 -13.84 0.47 -7.31
C ARG A 479 -12.65 0.30 -6.36
N ILE A 480 -11.47 0.73 -6.79
CA ILE A 480 -10.24 0.62 -5.98
C ILE A 480 -10.29 1.54 -4.77
N ALA A 481 -10.83 2.78 -4.91
CA ALA A 481 -10.98 3.72 -3.82
C ALA A 481 -11.81 3.19 -2.64
N HIS A 482 -12.83 2.40 -2.93
CA HIS A 482 -13.76 1.87 -1.92
C HIS A 482 -13.29 0.56 -1.27
N LYS A 483 -12.18 -0.03 -1.71
CA LYS A 483 -11.59 -1.21 -1.04
C LYS A 483 -11.18 -0.87 0.41
N PRO A 484 -11.22 -1.85 1.32
CA PRO A 484 -10.65 -1.68 2.65
C PRO A 484 -9.13 -1.44 2.57
N ILE A 485 -8.55 -0.86 3.60
CA ILE A 485 -7.09 -0.79 3.73
C ILE A 485 -6.60 -2.13 4.29
N GLU A 486 -5.64 -2.72 3.64
CA GLU A 486 -4.95 -3.91 4.14
C GLU A 486 -3.85 -3.54 5.15
N LYS A 487 -3.07 -2.50 4.82
CA LYS A 487 -1.95 -2.04 5.65
C LYS A 487 -1.81 -0.53 5.61
N ARG A 488 -1.54 0.08 6.78
CA ARG A 488 -1.16 1.49 6.85
C ARG A 488 0.24 1.71 6.28
N GLY A 489 0.41 2.79 5.53
CA GLY A 489 1.68 3.13 4.90
C GLY A 489 1.81 4.61 4.59
N ARG A 490 2.36 4.93 3.43
CA ARG A 490 2.48 6.30 2.94
C ARG A 490 1.08 6.90 2.73
N PRO A 491 0.73 8.03 3.38
CA PRO A 491 -0.59 8.62 3.24
C PRO A 491 -0.99 8.83 1.77
N GLY A 492 -2.16 8.33 1.40
CA GLY A 492 -2.68 8.42 0.03
C GLY A 492 -2.17 7.36 -0.95
N HIS A 493 -1.32 6.41 -0.51
CA HIS A 493 -0.80 5.28 -1.31
C HIS A 493 -1.01 3.95 -0.59
N GLU A 494 -2.08 3.86 0.20
CA GLU A 494 -2.36 2.73 1.09
C GLU A 494 -3.24 1.67 0.42
N LYS A 495 -3.86 1.99 -0.71
CA LYS A 495 -4.69 1.07 -1.50
C LYS A 495 -4.05 0.80 -2.84
N ARG A 496 -4.19 -0.42 -3.31
CA ARG A 496 -3.76 -0.81 -4.66
C ARG A 496 -4.77 -1.78 -5.26
N GLY A 497 -5.05 -1.60 -6.55
CA GLY A 497 -5.83 -2.55 -7.32
C GLY A 497 -5.05 -3.83 -7.55
N THR A 498 -5.71 -4.98 -7.40
CA THR A 498 -5.17 -6.28 -7.84
C THR A 498 -5.26 -6.40 -9.36
N VAL A 499 -4.64 -7.41 -9.94
CA VAL A 499 -4.72 -7.67 -11.38
C VAL A 499 -6.18 -7.84 -11.83
N GLU A 500 -6.99 -8.53 -11.03
CA GLU A 500 -8.41 -8.75 -11.26
C GLU A 500 -9.19 -7.44 -11.27
N ASP A 501 -8.87 -6.52 -10.36
CA ASP A 501 -9.46 -5.17 -10.35
C ASP A 501 -9.13 -4.42 -11.64
N LEU A 502 -7.84 -4.46 -12.04
CA LEU A 502 -7.38 -3.78 -13.26
C LEU A 502 -8.04 -4.35 -14.51
N ILE A 503 -8.16 -5.68 -14.61
CA ILE A 503 -8.87 -6.37 -15.70
C ILE A 503 -10.36 -5.99 -15.70
N ALA A 504 -11.01 -6.01 -14.53
CA ALA A 504 -12.43 -5.67 -14.39
C ALA A 504 -12.71 -4.21 -14.80
N GLU A 505 -11.75 -3.29 -14.54
CA GLU A 505 -11.80 -1.90 -14.98
C GLU A 505 -11.37 -1.72 -16.46
N GLY A 506 -11.11 -2.81 -17.16
CA GLY A 506 -10.81 -2.84 -18.59
C GLY A 506 -9.38 -2.49 -18.97
N ALA A 507 -8.44 -2.50 -18.04
CA ALA A 507 -7.03 -2.27 -18.35
C ALA A 507 -6.48 -3.33 -19.31
N VAL A 508 -5.68 -2.89 -20.26
CA VAL A 508 -5.04 -3.74 -21.29
C VAL A 508 -3.53 -3.73 -21.12
N VAL A 509 -2.97 -2.57 -20.83
CA VAL A 509 -1.52 -2.36 -20.67
C VAL A 509 -1.20 -1.67 -19.37
N ASP A 510 0.01 -1.90 -18.85
CA ASP A 510 0.52 -1.31 -17.61
C ASP A 510 1.99 -0.90 -17.77
N LEU A 511 2.44 0.11 -17.03
CA LEU A 511 3.85 0.55 -17.04
C LEU A 511 4.70 -0.10 -15.94
N GLY A 512 4.06 -0.66 -14.94
CA GLY A 512 4.69 -1.50 -13.93
C GLY A 512 4.72 -2.97 -14.37
N ASN A 513 4.60 -3.84 -13.41
CA ASN A 513 4.49 -5.28 -13.64
C ASN A 513 3.45 -5.86 -12.68
N PRO A 514 2.15 -5.72 -12.98
CA PRO A 514 1.08 -6.12 -12.07
C PRO A 514 1.05 -7.63 -11.80
N TRP A 515 1.57 -8.45 -12.74
CA TRP A 515 1.67 -9.89 -12.60
C TRP A 515 2.87 -10.38 -11.77
N GLY A 516 3.74 -9.45 -11.31
CA GLY A 516 4.93 -9.75 -10.52
C GLY A 516 6.14 -10.23 -11.36
N GLU A 517 7.30 -10.33 -10.72
CA GLU A 517 8.59 -10.58 -11.39
C GLU A 517 8.62 -11.91 -12.18
N LYS A 518 7.87 -12.94 -11.72
CA LYS A 518 7.77 -14.24 -12.37
C LYS A 518 7.25 -14.14 -13.81
N PHE A 519 6.31 -13.23 -14.07
CA PHE A 519 5.65 -13.06 -15.37
C PHE A 519 6.10 -11.83 -16.16
N LYS A 520 7.07 -11.10 -15.66
CA LYS A 520 7.56 -9.84 -16.23
C LYS A 520 7.94 -9.96 -17.71
N GLU A 521 8.81 -10.89 -18.05
CA GLU A 521 9.25 -11.09 -19.43
C GLU A 521 8.17 -11.70 -20.33
N LYS A 522 7.19 -12.39 -19.75
CA LYS A 522 6.05 -13.00 -20.46
C LYS A 522 4.97 -12.00 -20.86
N THR A 523 4.94 -10.85 -20.20
CA THR A 523 3.95 -9.78 -20.45
C THR A 523 4.55 -8.55 -21.10
N ARG A 524 5.88 -8.43 -21.09
CA ARG A 524 6.60 -7.26 -21.57
C ARG A 524 6.49 -7.08 -23.07
N ALA A 525 6.22 -5.83 -23.46
CA ALA A 525 6.29 -5.37 -24.83
C ALA A 525 7.25 -4.19 -24.94
N SER A 526 7.92 -4.10 -26.07
CA SER A 526 8.71 -2.93 -26.48
C SER A 526 8.32 -2.54 -27.90
N VAL A 527 7.91 -1.30 -28.10
CA VAL A 527 7.43 -0.78 -29.37
C VAL A 527 7.99 0.61 -29.59
N ASP A 528 8.83 0.76 -30.60
CA ASP A 528 9.40 2.06 -31.01
C ASP A 528 9.97 2.88 -29.83
N GLY A 529 10.74 2.21 -28.93
CA GLY A 529 11.34 2.79 -27.73
C GLY A 529 10.41 2.96 -26.52
N SER A 530 9.13 2.58 -26.62
CA SER A 530 8.22 2.47 -25.49
C SER A 530 8.26 1.07 -24.91
N SER A 531 8.34 0.93 -23.58
CA SER A 531 8.27 -0.35 -22.89
C SER A 531 7.05 -0.34 -21.96
N PHE A 532 6.26 -1.40 -21.99
CA PHE A 532 5.07 -1.60 -21.17
C PHE A 532 4.79 -3.11 -21.03
N HIS A 533 3.86 -3.45 -20.16
CA HIS A 533 3.40 -4.82 -19.94
C HIS A 533 1.95 -4.97 -20.38
N PHE A 534 1.60 -6.10 -20.97
CA PHE A 534 0.21 -6.46 -21.17
C PHE A 534 -0.37 -6.99 -19.85
N ILE A 535 -1.52 -6.47 -19.42
CA ILE A 535 -2.30 -7.03 -18.30
C ILE A 535 -3.10 -8.23 -18.80
N ARG A 536 -3.66 -8.12 -19.99
CA ARG A 536 -4.38 -9.18 -20.69
C ARG A 536 -4.08 -9.12 -22.17
N TRP A 537 -4.19 -10.23 -22.85
CA TRP A 537 -4.04 -10.29 -24.29
C TRP A 537 -5.15 -9.51 -25.00
N ASP A 538 -4.78 -8.64 -25.89
CA ASP A 538 -5.71 -7.93 -26.77
C ASP A 538 -5.31 -8.17 -28.23
N PRO A 539 -6.09 -8.98 -28.97
CA PRO A 539 -5.71 -9.40 -30.33
C PRO A 539 -5.65 -8.25 -31.33
N ASP A 540 -6.52 -7.24 -31.18
CA ASP A 540 -6.55 -6.10 -32.09
C ASP A 540 -5.34 -5.19 -31.86
N LEU A 541 -5.00 -4.95 -30.60
CA LEU A 541 -3.81 -4.19 -30.24
C LEU A 541 -2.53 -4.90 -30.70
N VAL A 542 -2.42 -6.19 -30.45
CA VAL A 542 -1.26 -7.00 -30.87
C VAL A 542 -1.12 -6.98 -32.39
N LYS A 543 -2.23 -7.14 -33.14
CA LYS A 543 -2.24 -7.07 -34.61
C LYS A 543 -1.75 -5.70 -35.11
N ALA A 544 -2.26 -4.62 -34.51
CA ALA A 544 -1.88 -3.25 -34.88
C ALA A 544 -0.40 -2.94 -34.61
N LEU A 545 0.15 -3.49 -33.51
CA LEU A 545 1.54 -3.23 -33.12
C LEU A 545 2.56 -4.09 -33.88
N ARG A 546 2.20 -5.27 -34.38
CA ARG A 546 3.13 -6.17 -35.13
C ARG A 546 3.79 -5.52 -36.33
N GLY A 547 3.12 -4.56 -36.96
CA GLY A 547 3.63 -3.84 -38.14
C GLY A 547 4.58 -2.67 -37.81
N VAL A 548 4.78 -2.35 -36.53
CA VAL A 548 5.59 -1.21 -36.11
C VAL A 548 7.05 -1.59 -36.05
N LYS A 549 7.95 -0.72 -36.55
CA LYS A 549 9.40 -0.93 -36.53
C LYS A 549 9.91 -1.06 -35.11
N ASN A 550 10.91 -1.90 -34.86
CA ASN A 550 11.50 -2.14 -33.55
C ASN A 550 10.49 -2.60 -32.51
N THR A 551 9.60 -3.54 -32.90
CA THR A 551 8.57 -4.10 -32.02
C THR A 551 8.97 -5.48 -31.54
N GLN A 552 8.87 -5.65 -30.21
CA GLN A 552 8.96 -6.92 -29.52
C GLN A 552 7.69 -7.09 -28.68
N LEU A 553 6.93 -8.16 -28.91
CA LEU A 553 5.67 -8.47 -28.23
C LEU A 553 5.78 -9.79 -27.49
N PRO A 554 4.97 -10.02 -26.44
CA PRO A 554 4.82 -11.33 -25.80
C PRO A 554 4.47 -12.42 -26.82
N ASP A 555 5.01 -13.60 -26.62
CA ASP A 555 4.71 -14.79 -27.42
C ASP A 555 4.23 -15.93 -26.51
N PRO A 556 2.97 -15.92 -26.10
CA PRO A 556 2.42 -16.91 -25.18
C PRO A 556 2.45 -18.32 -25.75
N ALA A 557 2.37 -18.50 -27.09
CA ALA A 557 2.42 -19.81 -27.69
C ALA A 557 3.82 -20.44 -27.52
N ARG A 558 4.88 -19.68 -27.78
CA ARG A 558 6.27 -20.13 -27.54
C ARG A 558 6.53 -20.43 -26.09
N ASP A 559 6.07 -19.54 -25.20
CA ASP A 559 6.32 -19.66 -23.76
C ASP A 559 5.57 -20.85 -23.15
N ILE A 560 4.32 -21.09 -23.57
CA ILE A 560 3.52 -22.24 -23.18
C ILE A 560 4.13 -23.54 -23.70
N ALA A 561 4.55 -23.57 -24.97
CA ALA A 561 5.21 -24.74 -25.54
C ALA A 561 6.54 -25.08 -24.86
N ALA A 562 7.30 -24.05 -24.42
CA ALA A 562 8.51 -24.25 -23.61
C ALA A 562 8.16 -24.80 -22.23
N LEU A 563 7.20 -24.22 -21.55
CA LEU A 563 6.73 -24.64 -20.22
C LEU A 563 6.17 -26.07 -20.26
N ALA A 564 5.39 -26.40 -21.29
CA ALA A 564 4.84 -27.76 -21.48
C ALA A 564 5.93 -28.79 -21.74
N ARG A 565 7.06 -28.44 -22.34
CA ARG A 565 8.19 -29.36 -22.58
C ARG A 565 9.09 -29.58 -21.37
N THR A 566 9.46 -28.53 -20.66
CA THR A 566 10.52 -28.53 -19.66
C THR A 566 10.09 -28.04 -18.27
N GLY A 567 8.89 -27.49 -18.15
CA GLY A 567 8.38 -26.96 -16.89
C GLY A 567 8.14 -28.07 -15.87
N SER A 568 8.48 -27.80 -14.62
CA SER A 568 8.04 -28.64 -13.52
C SER A 568 6.49 -28.52 -13.34
N ARG A 569 5.90 -29.48 -12.65
CA ARG A 569 4.48 -29.41 -12.35
C ARG A 569 4.09 -28.11 -11.62
N ASN A 570 4.88 -27.70 -10.63
CA ASN A 570 4.63 -26.46 -9.90
C ASN A 570 4.74 -25.21 -10.81
N ASP A 571 5.70 -25.17 -11.75
CA ASP A 571 5.78 -24.08 -12.72
C ASP A 571 4.55 -24.02 -13.62
N ILE A 572 4.03 -25.16 -14.03
CA ILE A 572 2.81 -25.24 -14.86
C ILE A 572 1.60 -24.76 -14.06
N LEU A 573 1.43 -25.23 -12.84
CA LEU A 573 0.32 -24.87 -11.96
C LEU A 573 0.31 -23.36 -11.64
N ASP A 574 1.42 -22.83 -11.19
CA ASP A 574 1.59 -21.40 -10.91
C ASP A 574 1.41 -20.52 -12.16
N SER A 575 1.63 -21.09 -13.34
CA SER A 575 1.45 -20.40 -14.61
C SER A 575 0.05 -20.54 -15.19
N MET A 576 -0.73 -21.53 -14.77
CA MET A 576 -2.07 -21.78 -15.29
C MET A 576 -3.01 -20.61 -15.01
N GLU A 577 -3.12 -20.17 -13.74
CA GLU A 577 -3.97 -19.03 -13.35
C GLU A 577 -3.58 -17.77 -14.14
N PHE A 578 -2.29 -17.50 -14.26
CA PHE A 578 -1.80 -16.41 -15.08
C PHE A 578 -2.26 -16.55 -16.54
N TYR A 579 -2.02 -17.68 -17.21
CA TYR A 579 -2.36 -17.84 -18.63
C TYR A 579 -3.87 -17.88 -18.85
N GLU A 580 -4.66 -18.45 -17.95
CA GLU A 580 -6.12 -18.45 -18.03
C GLU A 580 -6.70 -17.04 -18.02
N ALA A 581 -6.19 -16.17 -17.15
CA ALA A 581 -6.59 -14.77 -17.07
C ALA A 581 -5.96 -13.91 -18.19
N PHE A 582 -4.66 -14.08 -18.46
CA PHE A 582 -3.92 -13.31 -19.45
C PHE A 582 -4.46 -13.55 -20.86
N LEU A 583 -4.78 -14.80 -21.20
CA LEU A 583 -5.25 -15.22 -22.53
C LEU A 583 -6.77 -15.19 -22.68
N GLU A 584 -7.52 -14.60 -21.77
CA GLU A 584 -9.00 -14.57 -21.81
C GLU A 584 -9.56 -14.22 -23.20
N ARG A 585 -8.92 -13.31 -23.92
CA ARG A 585 -9.31 -12.86 -25.26
C ARG A 585 -8.41 -13.40 -26.39
N HIS A 586 -7.55 -14.35 -26.11
CA HIS A 586 -6.68 -14.93 -27.14
C HIS A 586 -7.49 -15.90 -28.04
N PRO A 587 -7.38 -15.82 -29.38
CA PRO A 587 -8.14 -16.68 -30.26
C PRO A 587 -7.87 -18.18 -30.04
N ASP A 588 -6.65 -18.56 -29.73
CA ASP A 588 -6.26 -19.95 -29.48
C ASP A 588 -6.20 -20.30 -28.00
N ARG A 589 -6.92 -19.60 -27.11
CA ARG A 589 -6.88 -19.79 -25.65
C ARG A 589 -7.04 -21.23 -25.23
N GLU A 590 -8.13 -21.90 -25.73
CA GLU A 590 -8.44 -23.27 -25.34
C GLU A 590 -7.37 -24.24 -25.77
N LYS A 591 -6.75 -24.07 -26.94
CA LYS A 591 -5.61 -24.87 -27.39
C LYS A 591 -4.40 -24.67 -26.49
N LEU A 592 -4.00 -23.41 -26.24
CA LEU A 592 -2.80 -23.08 -25.47
C LEU A 592 -2.91 -23.49 -23.99
N VAL A 593 -4.04 -23.20 -23.34
CA VAL A 593 -4.29 -23.63 -21.96
C VAL A 593 -4.47 -25.15 -21.89
N GLY A 594 -5.09 -25.76 -22.93
CA GLY A 594 -5.23 -27.20 -23.08
C GLY A 594 -3.90 -27.95 -23.13
N GLU A 595 -2.85 -27.37 -23.75
CA GLU A 595 -1.49 -27.93 -23.73
C GLU A 595 -0.93 -28.04 -22.30
N LEU A 596 -1.14 -27.04 -21.45
CA LEU A 596 -0.73 -27.04 -20.04
C LEU A 596 -1.55 -28.03 -19.22
N ARG A 597 -2.88 -28.03 -19.41
CA ARG A 597 -3.79 -29.01 -18.76
C ARG A 597 -3.43 -30.43 -19.14
N GLY A 598 -3.12 -30.69 -20.39
CA GLY A 598 -2.68 -32.00 -20.88
C GLY A 598 -1.41 -32.53 -20.21
N ARG A 599 -0.49 -31.61 -19.85
CA ARG A 599 0.75 -31.97 -19.09
C ARG A 599 0.49 -32.18 -17.59
N LEU A 600 -0.61 -31.71 -17.07
CA LEU A 600 -1.07 -32.02 -15.70
C LEU A 600 -1.90 -33.29 -15.68
N ALA A 601 -2.14 -33.89 -16.82
CA ALA A 601 -3.09 -34.96 -17.06
C ALA A 601 -2.83 -36.29 -16.30
N GLU A 602 -3.86 -37.07 -16.24
CA GLU A 602 -3.94 -38.37 -15.61
C GLU A 602 -2.80 -39.32 -16.00
N VAL A 603 -2.28 -40.02 -15.01
CA VAL A 603 -1.35 -41.16 -15.21
C VAL A 603 -2.14 -42.38 -15.57
N ALA A 604 -3.29 -42.62 -14.88
CA ALA A 604 -4.22 -43.69 -15.17
C ALA A 604 -5.59 -43.44 -14.55
N ASP A 605 -6.66 -43.58 -15.34
CA ASP A 605 -8.06 -43.46 -14.93
C ASP A 605 -8.82 -44.80 -14.92
N PHE A 606 -8.21 -45.85 -15.48
CA PHE A 606 -8.78 -47.21 -15.61
C PHE A 606 -10.15 -47.26 -16.31
N GLU A 607 -10.55 -46.24 -17.03
CA GLU A 607 -11.86 -46.16 -17.71
C GLU A 607 -11.96 -47.06 -18.98
N GLY A 608 -11.55 -48.31 -18.90
CA GLY A 608 -11.73 -49.31 -19.94
C GLY A 608 -10.48 -50.10 -20.31
N SER A 609 -9.29 -49.55 -20.07
CA SER A 609 -8.02 -50.22 -20.36
C SER A 609 -6.91 -49.76 -19.40
N LEU A 610 -5.82 -50.56 -19.35
CA LEU A 610 -4.59 -50.08 -18.69
C LEU A 610 -3.97 -48.92 -19.48
N PRO A 611 -3.27 -48.00 -18.77
CA PRO A 611 -2.57 -46.91 -19.43
C PRO A 611 -1.54 -47.43 -20.43
N GLN A 612 -1.26 -46.64 -21.46
CA GLN A 612 -0.29 -46.96 -22.49
C GLN A 612 1.12 -47.19 -21.84
N GLY A 613 1.72 -48.31 -22.14
CA GLY A 613 3.01 -48.72 -21.57
C GLY A 613 2.94 -49.42 -20.21
N ALA A 614 1.76 -49.60 -19.66
CA ALA A 614 1.61 -50.44 -18.45
C ALA A 614 1.70 -51.91 -18.80
N THR A 615 2.32 -52.67 -17.89
CA THR A 615 2.40 -54.13 -17.98
C THR A 615 1.66 -54.76 -16.82
N MET A 616 0.92 -55.86 -17.10
CA MET A 616 0.24 -56.60 -16.07
C MET A 616 0.75 -58.05 -16.08
N ARG A 617 1.06 -58.60 -14.90
CA ARG A 617 1.47 -59.97 -14.70
C ARG A 617 0.55 -60.63 -13.66
N GLY A 618 0.20 -61.88 -13.91
CA GLY A 618 -0.73 -62.60 -13.06
C GLY A 618 -2.22 -62.34 -13.43
N GLU A 619 -3.12 -63.14 -12.89
CA GLU A 619 -4.56 -63.09 -13.18
C GLU A 619 -5.38 -62.41 -12.06
N GLY A 620 -4.71 -61.96 -10.99
CA GLY A 620 -5.33 -61.42 -9.78
C GLY A 620 -5.85 -59.98 -9.89
N LEU A 621 -5.43 -59.21 -10.89
CA LEU A 621 -5.84 -57.80 -11.07
C LEU A 621 -6.67 -57.65 -12.36
N ARG A 622 -7.76 -56.91 -12.30
CA ARG A 622 -8.59 -56.56 -13.46
C ARG A 622 -9.26 -55.20 -13.33
N ILE A 623 -9.69 -54.64 -14.44
CA ILE A 623 -10.50 -53.43 -14.47
C ILE A 623 -11.98 -53.81 -14.38
N GLU A 624 -12.68 -53.25 -13.41
CA GLU A 624 -14.11 -53.50 -13.20
C GLU A 624 -14.92 -52.21 -13.14
N LYS A 625 -16.17 -52.25 -13.65
CA LYS A 625 -17.13 -51.19 -13.43
C LYS A 625 -17.51 -51.09 -11.97
N THR A 626 -17.53 -49.89 -11.43
CA THR A 626 -17.71 -49.63 -10.01
C THR A 626 -18.78 -48.62 -9.70
N ARG A 627 -19.39 -48.75 -8.52
CA ARG A 627 -20.19 -47.69 -7.86
C ARG A 627 -19.63 -47.39 -6.46
N ARG A 628 -18.36 -47.73 -6.21
CA ARG A 628 -17.75 -47.56 -4.88
C ARG A 628 -17.55 -46.08 -4.56
N THR A 629 -17.78 -45.72 -3.32
CA THR A 629 -17.56 -44.38 -2.81
C THR A 629 -16.08 -44.01 -2.94
N GLY A 630 -15.79 -42.88 -3.56
CA GLY A 630 -14.42 -42.38 -3.75
C GLY A 630 -13.80 -42.74 -5.11
N ALA A 631 -14.50 -43.49 -5.98
CA ALA A 631 -14.05 -43.68 -7.35
C ALA A 631 -14.26 -42.38 -8.15
N THR A 632 -13.30 -42.06 -9.04
CA THR A 632 -13.31 -40.86 -9.87
C THR A 632 -14.08 -41.05 -11.16
N GLY A 633 -14.29 -42.27 -11.61
CA GLY A 633 -14.95 -42.65 -12.84
C GLY A 633 -15.96 -43.77 -12.69
N LYS A 634 -16.17 -44.51 -13.79
CA LYS A 634 -17.10 -45.64 -13.87
C LYS A 634 -16.43 -47.00 -13.68
N SER A 635 -15.11 -47.04 -13.76
CA SER A 635 -14.28 -48.23 -13.65
C SER A 635 -13.06 -48.00 -12.75
N LEU A 636 -12.48 -49.01 -12.23
CA LEU A 636 -11.26 -48.97 -11.40
C LEU A 636 -10.48 -50.30 -11.50
N LEU A 637 -9.20 -50.28 -11.14
CA LEU A 637 -8.42 -51.52 -11.04
C LEU A 637 -8.71 -52.21 -9.71
N VAL A 638 -9.01 -53.50 -9.77
CA VAL A 638 -9.41 -54.31 -8.64
C VAL A 638 -8.54 -55.56 -8.57
N SER A 639 -8.10 -55.95 -7.38
CA SER A 639 -7.67 -57.31 -7.14
C SER A 639 -8.84 -58.12 -6.60
N LEU A 640 -8.94 -59.40 -7.06
CA LEU A 640 -10.10 -60.21 -6.85
C LEU A 640 -10.03 -61.09 -5.61
N PRO A 641 -10.89 -60.85 -4.61
CA PRO A 641 -10.91 -61.70 -3.44
C PRO A 641 -11.68 -63.03 -3.59
N ASP A 642 -12.50 -63.18 -4.66
CA ASP A 642 -13.50 -64.27 -4.74
C ASP A 642 -13.14 -65.37 -5.71
N ALA A 643 -12.11 -65.26 -6.49
CA ALA A 643 -11.73 -66.25 -7.50
C ALA A 643 -10.37 -66.90 -7.18
N GLY A 644 -10.22 -67.59 -6.05
CA GLY A 644 -9.07 -68.48 -5.73
C GLY A 644 -7.72 -67.90 -6.16
N ASP A 645 -6.64 -68.16 -5.59
CA ASP A 645 -5.19 -67.96 -5.92
C ASP A 645 -4.72 -66.77 -6.84
N GLY A 646 -5.58 -65.79 -7.09
CA GLY A 646 -5.32 -64.71 -8.04
C GLY A 646 -4.36 -63.65 -7.51
N THR A 647 -3.06 -63.89 -7.59
CA THR A 647 -2.04 -62.85 -7.37
C THR A 647 -1.74 -62.11 -8.68
N GLY A 648 -1.35 -60.85 -8.58
CA GLY A 648 -0.99 -60.04 -9.76
C GLY A 648 -0.22 -58.76 -9.46
N THR A 649 0.44 -58.24 -10.46
CA THR A 649 1.17 -56.97 -10.41
C THR A 649 0.90 -56.17 -11.67
N VAL A 650 0.55 -54.90 -11.50
CA VAL A 650 0.52 -53.91 -12.58
C VAL A 650 1.70 -52.95 -12.40
N GLU A 651 2.51 -52.78 -13.45
CA GLU A 651 3.59 -51.83 -13.49
C GLU A 651 3.28 -50.71 -14.50
N ILE A 652 3.38 -49.44 -14.06
CA ILE A 652 3.18 -48.26 -14.90
C ILE A 652 4.50 -47.48 -14.91
N ASP A 653 5.14 -47.35 -16.08
CA ASP A 653 6.36 -46.56 -16.22
C ASP A 653 6.01 -45.07 -16.14
N LEU A 654 6.46 -44.38 -15.10
CA LEU A 654 6.29 -42.96 -14.90
C LEU A 654 7.37 -42.13 -15.61
N GLY A 655 8.35 -42.79 -16.23
CA GLY A 655 9.50 -42.13 -16.85
C GLY A 655 10.43 -41.46 -15.86
N VAL A 656 11.13 -40.43 -16.30
CA VAL A 656 11.95 -39.59 -15.42
C VAL A 656 11.04 -38.64 -14.62
N LEU A 657 11.11 -38.70 -13.31
CA LEU A 657 10.29 -37.87 -12.43
C LEU A 657 10.69 -36.41 -12.58
N SER A 658 9.83 -35.64 -13.19
CA SER A 658 9.92 -34.17 -13.30
C SER A 658 8.84 -33.46 -12.49
N ARG A 659 8.04 -34.19 -11.73
CA ARG A 659 6.81 -33.75 -11.05
C ARG A 659 6.92 -33.93 -9.55
N SER A 660 6.30 -33.04 -8.78
CA SER A 660 6.51 -32.98 -7.33
C SER A 660 5.57 -33.84 -6.50
N GLU A 661 4.42 -34.30 -7.10
CA GLU A 661 3.43 -35.07 -6.34
C GLU A 661 2.63 -36.01 -7.24
N LEU A 662 2.40 -37.24 -6.77
CA LEU A 662 1.52 -38.22 -7.39
C LEU A 662 0.35 -38.50 -6.46
N ARG A 663 -0.87 -38.47 -6.96
CA ARG A 663 -2.12 -38.75 -6.23
C ARG A 663 -2.87 -39.90 -6.84
N PHE A 664 -3.56 -40.67 -5.98
CA PHE A 664 -4.44 -41.74 -6.38
C PHE A 664 -5.43 -42.07 -5.25
N ALA A 665 -6.50 -42.74 -5.57
CA ALA A 665 -7.46 -43.22 -4.60
C ALA A 665 -7.25 -44.73 -4.34
N LEU A 666 -7.08 -45.11 -3.08
CA LEU A 666 -6.79 -46.52 -2.69
C LEU A 666 -7.77 -47.00 -1.63
N GLY A 667 -8.32 -48.19 -1.82
CA GLY A 667 -9.17 -48.88 -0.87
C GLY A 667 -8.89 -50.34 -0.86
N GLY A 668 -9.54 -51.09 0.04
CA GLY A 668 -9.40 -52.54 0.19
C GLY A 668 -8.99 -52.95 1.57
N LYS A 669 -8.80 -54.25 1.77
CA LYS A 669 -8.42 -54.80 3.06
C LYS A 669 -6.89 -54.98 3.16
N ALA A 670 -6.31 -54.38 4.16
CA ALA A 670 -4.88 -54.39 4.37
C ALA A 670 -4.29 -55.78 4.59
N SER A 671 -3.22 -56.05 3.86
CA SER A 671 -2.36 -57.25 4.05
C SER A 671 -0.92 -56.90 3.65
N PRO A 672 0.12 -57.54 4.19
CA PRO A 672 1.50 -57.32 3.76
C PRO A 672 1.74 -57.51 2.27
N GLY A 673 1.01 -58.44 1.64
CA GLY A 673 1.12 -58.75 0.21
C GLY A 673 0.37 -57.80 -0.70
N VAL A 674 -0.48 -56.90 -0.14
CA VAL A 674 -1.33 -55.99 -0.92
C VAL A 674 -0.84 -54.55 -0.74
N ARG A 675 -0.32 -53.94 -1.81
CA ARG A 675 0.30 -52.62 -1.72
C ARG A 675 0.46 -51.92 -3.08
N VAL A 676 0.66 -50.64 -3.03
CA VAL A 676 1.13 -49.79 -4.16
C VAL A 676 2.55 -49.29 -3.82
N GLU A 677 3.46 -49.41 -4.73
CA GLU A 677 4.88 -49.03 -4.54
C GLU A 677 5.33 -48.03 -5.64
N LEU A 678 6.09 -47.02 -5.24
CA LEU A 678 6.91 -46.23 -6.17
C LEU A 678 8.33 -46.79 -6.16
N VAL A 679 8.71 -47.43 -7.24
CA VAL A 679 10.04 -48.00 -7.42
C VAL A 679 10.91 -47.02 -8.20
N VAL A 680 12.07 -46.66 -7.64
CA VAL A 680 13.05 -45.77 -8.24
C VAL A 680 14.40 -46.45 -8.20
N ASP A 681 15.07 -46.58 -9.35
CA ASP A 681 16.36 -47.25 -9.49
C ASP A 681 16.33 -48.71 -8.88
N GLY A 682 15.23 -49.38 -9.03
CA GLY A 682 15.04 -50.76 -8.55
C GLY A 682 14.65 -50.91 -7.08
N ALA A 683 14.56 -49.82 -6.30
CA ALA A 683 14.16 -49.82 -4.90
C ALA A 683 12.79 -49.18 -4.67
N ALA A 684 11.94 -49.82 -3.87
CA ALA A 684 10.65 -49.22 -3.45
C ALA A 684 10.89 -48.09 -2.42
N LEU A 685 10.73 -46.87 -2.84
CA LEU A 685 10.98 -45.68 -1.99
C LEU A 685 9.70 -45.09 -1.39
N ARG A 686 8.53 -45.39 -1.93
CA ARG A 686 7.23 -45.06 -1.35
C ARG A 686 6.34 -46.29 -1.41
N THR A 687 5.54 -46.52 -0.37
CA THR A 687 4.59 -47.64 -0.30
C THR A 687 3.28 -47.16 0.33
N ALA A 688 2.16 -47.44 -0.32
CA ALA A 688 0.82 -47.28 0.25
C ALA A 688 0.13 -48.65 0.36
N ARG A 689 -0.66 -48.85 1.43
CA ARG A 689 -1.47 -50.02 1.64
C ARG A 689 -2.93 -49.64 1.85
N PRO A 690 -3.87 -50.46 1.38
CA PRO A 690 -5.29 -50.26 1.67
C PRO A 690 -5.54 -50.18 3.17
N ARG A 691 -6.39 -49.26 3.60
CA ARG A 691 -6.72 -49.06 5.03
C ARG A 691 -8.20 -49.14 5.32
N VAL A 692 -9.03 -48.94 4.30
CA VAL A 692 -10.48 -48.92 4.43
C VAL A 692 -11.10 -49.85 3.42
N ASP A 693 -11.82 -50.87 3.91
CA ASP A 693 -12.55 -51.77 3.07
C ASP A 693 -13.78 -51.08 2.43
N ARG A 694 -14.09 -51.45 1.20
CA ARG A 694 -15.25 -50.98 0.41
C ARG A 694 -15.29 -49.45 0.05
N LYS A 695 -14.28 -48.67 0.41
CA LYS A 695 -14.21 -47.26 0.07
C LYS A 695 -12.81 -46.92 -0.44
N LEU A 696 -12.69 -46.08 -1.48
CA LEU A 696 -11.43 -45.54 -1.91
C LEU A 696 -11.15 -44.26 -1.11
N VAL A 697 -9.91 -44.12 -0.66
CA VAL A 697 -9.44 -42.96 0.09
C VAL A 697 -8.28 -42.37 -0.68
N PRO A 698 -8.25 -41.04 -0.84
CA PRO A 698 -7.14 -40.36 -1.50
C PRO A 698 -5.80 -40.57 -0.79
N GLU A 699 -4.78 -40.88 -1.57
CA GLU A 699 -3.37 -41.00 -1.20
C GLU A 699 -2.54 -40.01 -2.06
N ALA A 700 -1.45 -39.49 -1.50
CA ALA A 700 -0.53 -38.63 -2.23
C ALA A 700 0.91 -38.86 -1.80
N TRP A 701 1.80 -38.90 -2.77
CA TRP A 701 3.23 -38.98 -2.56
C TRP A 701 3.96 -37.73 -3.03
N GLN A 702 4.75 -37.14 -2.13
CA GLN A 702 5.68 -36.09 -2.49
C GLN A 702 6.92 -36.71 -3.15
N LEU A 703 7.32 -36.19 -4.29
CA LEU A 703 8.40 -36.72 -5.15
C LEU A 703 9.54 -35.74 -5.36
N GLN A 704 9.59 -34.66 -4.60
CA GLN A 704 10.59 -33.60 -4.77
C GLN A 704 12.03 -34.08 -4.56
N ASP A 705 12.20 -35.02 -3.64
CA ASP A 705 13.47 -35.68 -3.33
C ASP A 705 13.89 -36.71 -4.38
N LEU A 706 13.00 -37.04 -5.33
CA LEU A 706 13.20 -38.06 -6.36
C LEU A 706 13.25 -37.48 -7.78
N GLN A 707 13.22 -36.17 -7.92
CA GLN A 707 13.24 -35.52 -9.23
C GLN A 707 14.52 -35.86 -10.01
N GLY A 708 14.37 -36.05 -11.32
CA GLY A 708 15.46 -36.44 -12.23
C GLY A 708 15.74 -37.95 -12.25
N ARG A 709 15.08 -38.76 -11.42
CA ARG A 709 15.26 -40.20 -11.37
C ARG A 709 14.13 -40.91 -12.12
N ARG A 710 14.41 -42.07 -12.68
CA ARG A 710 13.40 -42.87 -13.37
C ARG A 710 12.58 -43.68 -12.36
N ALA A 711 11.26 -43.70 -12.52
CA ALA A 711 10.37 -44.33 -11.60
C ALA A 711 9.32 -45.19 -12.30
N THR A 712 8.89 -46.25 -11.60
CA THR A 712 7.82 -47.15 -11.97
C THR A 712 6.82 -47.27 -10.80
N LEU A 713 5.54 -47.09 -11.08
CA LEU A 713 4.50 -47.33 -10.12
C LEU A 713 4.11 -48.83 -10.21
N ARG A 714 4.20 -49.55 -9.09
CA ARG A 714 3.76 -50.94 -8.99
C ARG A 714 2.52 -51.05 -8.13
N ILE A 715 1.50 -51.72 -8.64
CA ILE A 715 0.28 -52.08 -7.92
C ILE A 715 0.32 -53.60 -7.74
N ILE A 716 0.39 -54.06 -6.52
CA ILE A 716 0.77 -55.42 -6.18
C ILE A 716 -0.29 -56.09 -5.30
N ASP A 717 -0.70 -57.29 -5.70
CA ASP A 717 -1.44 -58.21 -4.86
C ASP A 717 -0.74 -59.59 -4.91
N GLU A 718 -0.05 -59.91 -3.86
CA GLU A 718 0.66 -61.21 -3.67
C GLU A 718 -0.03 -62.07 -2.61
N ASP A 719 -1.19 -61.63 -2.08
CA ASP A 719 -1.86 -62.29 -1.00
C ASP A 719 -2.91 -63.29 -1.51
N LYS A 720 -2.84 -64.48 -1.02
CA LYS A 720 -3.80 -65.56 -1.34
C LYS A 720 -4.89 -65.74 -0.29
N ALA A 721 -4.91 -64.90 0.76
CA ALA A 721 -5.90 -65.02 1.81
C ALA A 721 -7.29 -64.54 1.31
N PRO A 722 -8.35 -65.31 1.54
CA PRO A 722 -9.69 -64.93 1.15
C PRO A 722 -10.11 -63.59 1.75
N GLY A 723 -10.64 -62.72 0.91
CA GLY A 723 -11.15 -61.40 1.30
C GLY A 723 -10.07 -60.31 1.48
N THR A 724 -8.80 -60.56 1.14
CA THR A 724 -7.76 -59.52 0.98
C THR A 724 -7.79 -58.97 -0.45
N GLY A 725 -7.34 -57.75 -0.65
CA GLY A 725 -7.24 -57.13 -1.97
C GLY A 725 -7.32 -55.64 -1.94
N LEU A 726 -7.08 -55.02 -3.11
CA LEU A 726 -7.11 -53.58 -3.27
C LEU A 726 -8.07 -53.10 -4.36
N TYR A 727 -8.44 -51.85 -4.25
CA TYR A 727 -9.12 -51.07 -5.28
C TYR A 727 -8.31 -49.83 -5.48
N ILE A 728 -7.93 -49.47 -6.70
CA ILE A 728 -7.21 -48.26 -7.03
C ILE A 728 -7.79 -47.58 -8.23
N ASP A 729 -7.84 -46.23 -8.16
CA ASP A 729 -8.42 -45.39 -9.20
C ASP A 729 -7.77 -44.02 -9.23
N GLY A 730 -7.96 -43.29 -10.34
CA GLY A 730 -7.62 -41.90 -10.47
C GLY A 730 -6.17 -41.55 -10.16
N ILE A 731 -5.22 -42.29 -10.75
CA ILE A 731 -3.79 -41.99 -10.59
C ILE A 731 -3.48 -40.74 -11.44
N HIS A 732 -3.22 -39.61 -10.78
CA HIS A 732 -3.05 -38.36 -11.47
C HIS A 732 -2.14 -37.35 -10.75
N TRP A 733 -1.77 -36.30 -11.50
CA TRP A 733 -1.08 -35.15 -11.02
C TRP A 733 -2.09 -34.02 -10.88
N SER A 734 -2.71 -33.76 -9.72
CA SER A 734 -3.92 -32.89 -9.64
C SER A 734 -3.85 -31.68 -8.71
N GLU A 735 -4.75 -30.69 -8.97
CA GLU A 735 -5.17 -29.61 -8.07
C GLU A 735 -6.69 -29.38 -8.12
N GLY A 736 -7.26 -28.70 -7.08
CA GLY A 736 -8.68 -28.63 -6.88
C GLY A 736 -9.27 -27.23 -6.60
N THR A 737 -10.58 -27.06 -6.94
CA THR A 737 -11.46 -25.91 -6.61
C THR A 737 -12.07 -26.07 -5.20
N LYS A 738 -12.79 -25.03 -4.66
CA LYS A 738 -13.53 -25.10 -3.38
C LYS A 738 -14.47 -26.30 -3.28
N ASP A 739 -15.15 -26.64 -4.36
CA ASP A 739 -16.06 -27.78 -4.39
C ASP A 739 -15.29 -29.11 -4.40
N ASP A 740 -14.15 -29.18 -5.04
CA ASP A 740 -13.24 -30.33 -4.97
C ASP A 740 -12.65 -30.46 -3.58
N ILE A 741 -12.29 -29.37 -2.91
CA ILE A 741 -11.84 -29.38 -1.53
C ILE A 741 -12.92 -29.93 -0.62
N ARG A 742 -14.17 -29.49 -0.73
CA ARG A 742 -15.29 -30.04 0.02
C ARG A 742 -15.59 -31.49 -0.30
N ALA A 743 -15.53 -31.89 -1.58
CA ALA A 743 -15.70 -33.29 -2.00
C ALA A 743 -14.59 -34.18 -1.42
N ARG A 744 -13.34 -33.69 -1.43
CA ARG A 744 -12.18 -34.40 -0.87
C ARG A 744 -12.25 -34.48 0.65
N LEU A 745 -12.72 -33.43 1.35
CA LEU A 745 -12.99 -33.47 2.78
C LEU A 745 -14.00 -34.54 3.14
N ARG A 746 -15.06 -34.69 2.34
CA ARG A 746 -16.08 -35.73 2.54
C ARG A 746 -15.54 -37.13 2.24
N ALA A 747 -14.64 -37.24 1.27
CA ALA A 747 -14.01 -38.52 0.91
C ALA A 747 -12.92 -38.97 1.91
N GLY A 748 -12.34 -38.01 2.63
CA GLY A 748 -11.16 -38.19 3.48
C GLY A 748 -9.87 -38.27 2.66
N ALA A 749 -8.75 -37.89 3.27
CA ALA A 749 -7.42 -37.96 2.69
C ALA A 749 -6.47 -38.63 3.72
N MET A 750 -5.31 -39.11 3.26
CA MET A 750 -4.28 -39.70 4.12
C MET A 750 -2.87 -39.26 3.71
N GLY A 751 -1.92 -39.37 4.63
CA GLY A 751 -0.53 -39.00 4.38
C GLY A 751 -0.33 -37.54 4.04
N ASN A 752 0.61 -37.22 3.16
CA ASN A 752 0.91 -35.85 2.79
C ASN A 752 -0.26 -35.14 2.05
N ALA A 753 -1.09 -35.91 1.31
CA ALA A 753 -2.31 -35.35 0.70
C ALA A 753 -3.32 -34.84 1.74
N ALA A 754 -3.35 -35.44 2.90
CA ALA A 754 -4.21 -35.00 4.00
C ALA A 754 -3.75 -33.63 4.53
N ILE A 755 -2.45 -33.42 4.68
CA ILE A 755 -1.89 -32.11 5.13
C ILE A 755 -2.13 -31.03 4.09
N ASP A 756 -1.94 -31.31 2.79
CA ASP A 756 -2.23 -30.35 1.72
C ASP A 756 -3.73 -30.02 1.65
N LEU A 757 -4.59 -31.03 1.85
CA LEU A 757 -6.04 -30.79 1.91
C LEU A 757 -6.42 -29.99 3.16
N PHE A 758 -5.81 -30.26 4.30
CA PHE A 758 -5.98 -29.51 5.53
C PHE A 758 -5.64 -28.03 5.33
N ARG A 759 -4.47 -27.75 4.75
CA ARG A 759 -4.03 -26.39 4.44
C ARG A 759 -4.97 -25.69 3.47
N ALA A 760 -5.33 -26.35 2.36
CA ALA A 760 -6.26 -25.80 1.37
C ALA A 760 -7.64 -25.55 1.99
N ALA A 761 -8.14 -26.46 2.83
CA ALA A 761 -9.44 -26.33 3.46
C ALA A 761 -9.47 -25.16 4.49
N ARG A 762 -8.44 -25.00 5.30
CA ARG A 762 -8.36 -23.87 6.24
C ARG A 762 -8.22 -22.53 5.53
N ALA A 763 -7.51 -22.46 4.41
CA ALA A 763 -7.36 -21.25 3.62
C ALA A 763 -8.66 -20.84 2.89
N GLU A 764 -9.37 -21.81 2.33
CA GLU A 764 -10.52 -21.59 1.46
C GLU A 764 -11.88 -21.63 2.20
N LEU A 765 -11.92 -22.19 3.41
CA LEU A 765 -13.10 -22.34 4.26
C LEU A 765 -12.85 -21.71 5.65
N PRO A 766 -12.67 -20.38 5.74
CA PRO A 766 -12.26 -19.71 6.98
C PRO A 766 -13.30 -19.81 8.12
N ASP A 767 -14.56 -20.09 7.79
CA ASP A 767 -15.65 -20.21 8.78
C ASP A 767 -15.81 -21.63 9.35
N ALA A 768 -15.04 -22.60 8.85
CA ALA A 768 -15.10 -23.97 9.34
C ALA A 768 -14.20 -24.14 10.57
N ASP A 769 -14.68 -24.97 11.54
CA ASP A 769 -13.90 -25.27 12.75
C ASP A 769 -12.55 -25.93 12.38
N PRO A 770 -11.40 -25.34 12.79
CA PRO A 770 -10.08 -25.87 12.47
C PRO A 770 -9.87 -27.33 12.89
N ASP A 771 -10.39 -27.75 14.07
CA ASP A 771 -10.27 -29.11 14.54
C ASP A 771 -11.10 -30.10 13.69
N VAL A 772 -12.27 -29.64 13.21
CA VAL A 772 -13.11 -30.45 12.31
C VAL A 772 -12.42 -30.65 10.96
N ILE A 773 -11.83 -29.58 10.40
CA ILE A 773 -11.06 -29.64 9.17
C ILE A 773 -9.85 -30.57 9.34
N ALA A 774 -9.08 -30.36 10.42
CA ALA A 774 -7.90 -31.15 10.72
C ALA A 774 -8.25 -32.64 10.82
N PHE A 775 -9.27 -32.98 11.60
CA PHE A 775 -9.71 -34.37 11.73
C PHE A 775 -10.24 -34.97 10.41
N ALA A 776 -11.05 -34.22 9.68
CA ALA A 776 -11.61 -34.67 8.41
C ALA A 776 -10.56 -34.89 7.32
N THR A 777 -9.44 -34.15 7.36
CA THR A 777 -8.37 -34.22 6.36
C THR A 777 -7.27 -35.21 6.72
N THR A 778 -6.80 -35.15 7.97
CA THR A 778 -5.57 -35.84 8.39
C THR A 778 -5.82 -37.02 9.35
N GLY A 779 -6.95 -37.06 10.03
CA GLY A 779 -7.17 -37.89 11.20
C GLY A 779 -6.41 -37.41 12.44
N PHE A 780 -5.79 -36.22 12.37
CA PHE A 780 -5.08 -35.56 13.46
C PHE A 780 -5.86 -34.37 13.96
N SER A 781 -5.54 -33.86 15.12
CA SER A 781 -6.00 -32.58 15.63
C SER A 781 -4.85 -31.57 15.67
N VAL A 782 -5.19 -30.31 15.65
CA VAL A 782 -4.22 -29.23 15.88
C VAL A 782 -3.79 -29.30 17.34
N HIS A 783 -2.55 -29.68 17.58
CA HIS A 783 -2.01 -29.76 18.95
C HIS A 783 -1.53 -28.37 19.41
N TYR A 784 -0.81 -27.69 18.52
CA TYR A 784 -0.38 -26.32 18.74
C TYR A 784 -0.68 -25.48 17.48
N SER A 785 -1.42 -24.37 17.66
CA SER A 785 -1.58 -23.29 16.69
C SER A 785 -0.84 -22.06 17.19
N PHE A 786 -0.36 -21.25 16.27
CA PHE A 786 0.34 -20.01 16.60
C PHE A 786 -0.50 -18.76 16.31
N ASP A 787 -1.78 -18.89 16.10
CA ASP A 787 -2.69 -17.82 15.69
C ASP A 787 -2.84 -16.67 16.69
N GLU A 788 -2.64 -16.92 18.00
CA GLU A 788 -2.82 -15.92 19.05
C GLU A 788 -1.54 -15.68 19.85
N ALA A 789 -0.89 -16.73 20.31
CA ALA A 789 0.32 -16.67 21.15
C ALA A 789 1.13 -17.96 21.03
N PHE A 790 2.36 -17.95 21.53
CA PHE A 790 3.07 -19.23 21.75
C PHE A 790 2.35 -20.07 22.80
N PRO A 791 2.26 -21.39 22.60
CA PRO A 791 1.64 -22.30 23.58
C PRO A 791 2.21 -22.10 24.98
N GLN A 792 1.35 -22.21 25.99
CA GLN A 792 1.77 -22.04 27.39
C GLN A 792 2.84 -23.10 27.76
N GLY A 793 3.95 -22.66 28.32
CA GLY A 793 5.11 -23.50 28.62
C GLY A 793 6.14 -23.60 27.49
N THR A 794 6.00 -22.79 26.43
CA THR A 794 7.01 -22.65 25.39
C THR A 794 8.24 -21.94 25.94
N GLU A 795 9.43 -22.51 25.73
CA GLU A 795 10.72 -21.92 26.07
C GLU A 795 11.31 -21.22 24.84
N VAL A 796 11.58 -19.93 24.92
CA VAL A 796 12.22 -19.15 23.84
C VAL A 796 13.59 -18.67 24.31
N THR A 797 14.63 -18.98 23.55
CA THR A 797 16.01 -18.53 23.80
C THR A 797 16.57 -17.83 22.57
N GLY A 798 17.48 -16.87 22.79
CA GLY A 798 18.05 -16.06 21.70
C GLY A 798 17.10 -14.94 21.24
N THR A 799 17.35 -14.40 20.04
CA THR A 799 16.66 -13.22 19.52
C THR A 799 15.91 -13.46 18.22
N ALA A 800 16.01 -14.64 17.61
CA ALA A 800 15.44 -14.93 16.30
C ALA A 800 13.89 -14.91 16.28
N PHE A 801 13.25 -15.50 17.30
CA PHE A 801 11.79 -15.76 17.27
C PHE A 801 10.89 -14.67 17.90
N GLY A 802 11.47 -13.62 18.48
CA GLY A 802 10.65 -12.60 19.16
C GLY A 802 9.92 -13.14 20.41
N LYS A 803 8.91 -12.40 20.87
CA LYS A 803 8.14 -12.73 22.08
C LYS A 803 6.76 -13.33 21.80
N ALA A 804 6.32 -13.30 20.56
CA ALA A 804 5.02 -13.79 20.09
C ALA A 804 5.09 -14.15 18.61
N PRO A 805 4.16 -14.99 18.10
CA PRO A 805 4.01 -15.25 16.66
C PRO A 805 3.77 -13.96 15.86
N THR A 806 4.08 -13.94 14.57
CA THR A 806 3.89 -12.79 13.70
C THR A 806 2.80 -13.04 12.67
N THR A 807 2.09 -11.97 12.31
CA THR A 807 1.01 -12.00 11.31
C THR A 807 1.48 -11.65 9.90
N SER A 808 2.76 -11.31 9.74
CA SER A 808 3.34 -10.91 8.45
C SER A 808 4.87 -11.03 8.48
N ALA A 809 5.48 -10.94 7.30
CA ALA A 809 6.93 -10.79 7.16
C ALA A 809 7.46 -9.61 8.01
N THR A 810 8.67 -9.73 8.55
CA THR A 810 9.30 -8.74 9.42
C THR A 810 10.52 -8.10 8.75
N GLY A 811 10.73 -6.80 8.97
CA GLY A 811 11.90 -6.08 8.45
C GLY A 811 11.96 -6.07 6.92
N ASN A 812 13.05 -6.62 6.36
CA ASN A 812 13.29 -6.73 4.93
C ASN A 812 13.00 -8.14 4.38
N GLN A 813 12.37 -9.02 5.16
CA GLN A 813 11.95 -10.34 4.75
C GLN A 813 10.98 -10.27 3.56
N GLN A 814 11.05 -11.22 2.65
CA GLN A 814 10.05 -11.39 1.60
C GLN A 814 8.69 -11.78 2.19
N ASP A 815 7.62 -11.66 1.42
CA ASP A 815 6.30 -12.02 1.90
C ASP A 815 6.22 -13.51 2.22
N VAL A 816 5.81 -13.83 3.44
CA VAL A 816 5.65 -15.20 3.91
C VAL A 816 4.30 -15.73 3.47
N THR A 817 4.29 -16.91 2.85
CA THR A 817 3.08 -17.56 2.36
C THR A 817 3.00 -19.02 2.83
N GLY A 818 1.82 -19.60 2.76
CA GLY A 818 1.64 -21.00 3.08
C GLY A 818 1.42 -21.32 4.56
N PHE A 819 1.40 -20.34 5.45
CA PHE A 819 0.90 -20.50 6.81
C PHE A 819 -0.64 -20.59 6.81
N VAL A 820 -1.20 -21.04 7.90
CA VAL A 820 -2.63 -21.26 8.08
C VAL A 820 -3.13 -20.41 9.24
N GLY A 821 -4.32 -19.85 9.14
CA GLY A 821 -4.87 -18.96 10.17
C GLY A 821 -4.31 -17.53 10.12
N ARG A 822 -3.96 -16.96 11.29
CA ARG A 822 -3.65 -15.52 11.44
C ARG A 822 -2.18 -15.21 11.63
N ALA A 823 -1.41 -16.11 12.23
CA ALA A 823 -0.02 -15.87 12.59
C ALA A 823 0.81 -17.16 12.52
N PHE A 824 2.12 -17.02 12.50
CA PHE A 824 3.09 -18.09 12.41
C PHE A 824 4.36 -17.77 13.20
N VAL A 825 5.18 -18.78 13.48
CA VAL A 825 6.51 -18.61 14.10
C VAL A 825 7.49 -18.11 13.06
N ASN A 826 8.15 -16.95 13.35
CA ASN A 826 9.08 -16.34 12.42
C ASN A 826 10.46 -16.17 13.08
N GLY A 827 11.49 -16.78 12.50
CA GLY A 827 12.89 -16.65 12.91
C GLY A 827 13.60 -15.41 12.43
N TYR A 828 12.94 -14.51 11.69
CA TYR A 828 13.57 -13.33 11.07
C TYR A 828 13.52 -12.06 11.93
N HIS A 829 13.15 -12.12 13.21
CA HIS A 829 13.00 -10.91 14.05
C HIS A 829 14.25 -10.04 14.17
N GLY A 830 15.43 -10.64 14.10
CA GLY A 830 16.72 -9.95 14.11
C GLY A 830 17.45 -10.00 12.75
N GLY A 831 16.77 -10.38 11.66
CA GLY A 831 17.37 -10.67 10.34
C GLY A 831 18.09 -12.03 10.32
N ASP A 832 18.65 -12.40 9.17
CA ASP A 832 19.36 -13.70 8.95
C ASP A 832 20.53 -14.00 9.91
N ALA A 833 21.00 -13.02 10.65
CA ALA A 833 22.09 -13.21 11.62
C ALA A 833 21.61 -13.48 13.05
N ALA A 834 20.33 -13.38 13.34
CA ALA A 834 19.76 -13.66 14.64
C ALA A 834 19.73 -15.17 14.90
N LYS A 835 19.97 -15.56 16.15
CA LYS A 835 19.95 -16.95 16.57
C LYS A 835 18.93 -17.16 17.66
N GLY A 836 18.32 -18.36 17.67
CA GLY A 836 17.37 -18.70 18.71
C GLY A 836 16.89 -20.15 18.64
N LYS A 837 16.33 -20.59 19.75
CA LYS A 837 15.59 -21.85 19.84
C LYS A 837 14.25 -21.58 20.51
N LEU A 838 13.18 -22.05 19.88
CA LEU A 838 11.86 -22.11 20.46
C LEU A 838 11.52 -23.57 20.71
N ALA A 839 11.27 -23.94 21.98
CA ALA A 839 10.94 -25.31 22.35
C ALA A 839 9.50 -25.32 22.88
N LEU A 840 8.64 -26.10 22.19
CA LEU A 840 7.25 -26.28 22.58
C LEU A 840 7.15 -27.18 23.84
N PRO A 841 6.02 -27.18 24.54
CA PRO A 841 5.83 -28.07 25.69
C PRO A 841 6.01 -29.55 25.33
N MET A 842 6.30 -30.35 26.34
CA MET A 842 6.44 -31.80 26.19
C MET A 842 5.08 -32.46 25.87
N MET A 843 5.08 -33.45 24.98
CA MET A 843 3.92 -34.24 24.60
C MET A 843 4.25 -35.73 24.61
N ALA A 844 3.26 -36.58 24.88
CA ALA A 844 3.41 -38.03 24.80
C ALA A 844 3.44 -38.46 23.32
N LEU A 845 4.39 -39.32 22.97
CA LEU A 845 4.53 -39.87 21.63
C LEU A 845 3.84 -41.22 21.53
N ASP A 846 2.87 -41.37 20.64
CA ASP A 846 2.05 -42.54 20.45
C ASP A 846 2.46 -43.40 19.23
N GLY A 847 3.53 -42.99 18.54
CA GLY A 847 4.03 -43.65 17.35
C GLY A 847 3.49 -43.09 16.03
N HIS A 848 2.47 -42.24 16.06
CA HIS A 848 2.02 -41.52 14.87
C HIS A 848 2.95 -40.34 14.61
N PRO A 849 3.25 -40.02 13.33
CA PRO A 849 4.10 -38.89 13.01
C PRO A 849 3.50 -37.58 13.48
N VAL A 850 4.37 -36.64 13.88
CA VAL A 850 3.97 -35.25 14.13
C VAL A 850 4.15 -34.51 12.83
N HIS A 851 3.11 -33.81 12.38
CA HIS A 851 3.16 -32.98 11.20
C HIS A 851 3.31 -31.48 11.57
N VAL A 852 4.05 -30.74 10.75
CA VAL A 852 4.30 -29.30 10.95
C VAL A 852 4.45 -28.60 9.60
N LEU A 853 4.06 -27.34 9.51
CA LEU A 853 4.36 -26.51 8.35
C LEU A 853 5.70 -25.82 8.55
N VAL A 854 6.61 -25.89 7.56
CA VAL A 854 7.97 -25.34 7.65
C VAL A 854 8.43 -24.68 6.36
N GLY A 855 9.10 -23.51 6.48
CA GLY A 855 9.71 -22.75 5.41
C GLY A 855 11.00 -22.08 5.88
N GLY A 856 11.62 -21.23 5.04
CA GLY A 856 12.88 -20.54 5.34
C GLY A 856 14.12 -21.29 4.88
N GLY A 857 15.19 -21.26 5.67
CA GLY A 857 16.50 -21.84 5.33
C GLY A 857 16.50 -23.33 5.08
N LYS A 858 17.42 -23.80 4.23
CA LYS A 858 17.57 -25.23 3.86
C LYS A 858 18.69 -25.97 4.63
N ASP A 859 19.43 -25.28 5.49
CA ASP A 859 20.51 -25.91 6.26
C ASP A 859 19.94 -26.66 7.45
N CYS A 860 19.51 -27.91 7.21
CA CYS A 860 18.91 -28.79 8.24
C CYS A 860 19.82 -29.09 9.44
N GLN A 861 21.07 -28.63 9.45
CA GLN A 861 21.94 -28.76 10.63
C GLN A 861 21.82 -27.56 11.56
N LYS A 862 21.49 -26.38 11.01
CA LYS A 862 21.46 -25.11 11.73
C LYS A 862 20.07 -24.45 11.79
N THR A 863 19.24 -24.66 10.76
CA THR A 863 17.87 -24.12 10.68
C THR A 863 16.87 -25.24 10.42
N PHE A 864 16.13 -25.65 11.44
CA PHE A 864 15.21 -26.79 11.33
C PHE A 864 14.10 -26.76 12.39
N VAL A 865 12.98 -27.38 12.05
CA VAL A 865 12.01 -27.87 13.03
C VAL A 865 12.41 -29.30 13.38
N GLY A 866 12.58 -29.61 14.66
CA GLY A 866 13.02 -30.93 15.14
C GLY A 866 12.10 -31.55 16.18
N LEU A 867 12.14 -32.87 16.28
CA LEU A 867 11.57 -33.59 17.39
C LEU A 867 12.71 -33.88 18.38
N GLU A 868 12.60 -33.37 19.61
CA GLU A 868 13.53 -33.59 20.70
C GLU A 868 12.94 -34.67 21.65
N VAL A 869 13.67 -35.76 21.86
CA VAL A 869 13.32 -36.84 22.78
C VAL A 869 14.53 -37.08 23.66
N GLU A 870 14.34 -37.09 24.99
CA GLU A 870 15.43 -37.31 25.97
C GLU A 870 16.64 -36.37 25.74
N GLY A 871 16.37 -35.13 25.35
CA GLY A 871 17.41 -34.13 25.09
C GLY A 871 18.17 -34.28 23.76
N ARG A 872 17.73 -35.18 22.87
CA ARG A 872 18.36 -35.42 21.56
C ARG A 872 17.36 -35.15 20.43
N ILE A 873 17.84 -34.47 19.38
CA ILE A 873 17.04 -34.27 18.17
C ILE A 873 17.04 -35.59 17.36
N VAL A 874 15.87 -36.18 17.25
CA VAL A 874 15.67 -37.54 16.64
C VAL A 874 15.06 -37.45 15.22
N ALA A 875 14.41 -36.34 14.87
CA ALA A 875 13.91 -36.06 13.54
C ALA A 875 14.06 -34.55 13.24
N ARG A 876 14.21 -34.19 11.96
CA ARG A 876 14.37 -32.80 11.52
C ARG A 876 13.62 -32.57 10.21
N ALA A 877 13.08 -31.36 10.06
CA ALA A 877 12.54 -30.80 8.82
C ALA A 877 13.06 -29.38 8.66
N CYS A 878 13.30 -28.94 7.42
CA CYS A 878 13.83 -27.60 7.12
C CYS A 878 13.15 -26.98 5.89
N GLY A 879 13.31 -25.67 5.70
CA GLY A 879 12.79 -24.96 4.55
C GLY A 879 13.56 -25.25 3.25
N LYS A 880 13.24 -24.52 2.20
CA LYS A 880 13.81 -24.68 0.85
C LYS A 880 14.48 -23.43 0.31
N GLN A 881 14.89 -22.50 1.19
CA GLN A 881 15.38 -21.15 0.85
C GLN A 881 14.31 -20.29 0.18
N ASP A 882 13.10 -20.33 0.72
CA ASP A 882 12.01 -19.46 0.33
C ASP A 882 11.09 -19.20 1.54
N GLU A 883 10.22 -18.21 1.43
CA GLU A 883 9.26 -17.81 2.46
C GLU A 883 7.93 -18.55 2.33
N ILE A 884 7.96 -19.81 1.91
CA ILE A 884 6.76 -20.62 1.71
C ILE A 884 6.74 -21.78 2.70
N LEU A 885 5.76 -21.80 3.60
CA LEU A 885 5.54 -22.92 4.50
C LEU A 885 4.95 -24.12 3.77
N ARG A 886 5.53 -25.30 4.03
CA ARG A 886 5.12 -26.57 3.44
C ARG A 886 4.99 -27.64 4.50
N PRO A 887 4.10 -28.64 4.29
CA PRO A 887 3.98 -29.78 5.19
C PRO A 887 5.29 -30.55 5.32
N ALA A 888 5.61 -30.90 6.55
CA ALA A 888 6.72 -31.77 6.89
C ALA A 888 6.30 -32.77 7.99
N GLU A 889 6.95 -33.91 8.04
CA GLU A 889 6.66 -35.01 8.95
C GLU A 889 7.86 -35.31 9.83
N LEU A 890 7.63 -35.39 11.13
CA LEU A 890 8.61 -35.81 12.14
C LEU A 890 8.22 -37.19 12.66
N SER A 891 8.96 -38.21 12.29
CA SER A 891 8.67 -39.59 12.69
C SER A 891 8.85 -39.81 14.19
N THR A 892 7.86 -40.45 14.82
CA THR A 892 7.85 -40.79 16.24
C THR A 892 7.85 -42.33 16.49
N SER A 893 7.81 -43.13 15.45
CA SER A 893 7.57 -44.58 15.51
C SER A 893 8.56 -45.37 16.39
N ALA A 894 9.80 -44.90 16.52
CA ALA A 894 10.84 -45.47 17.37
C ALA A 894 10.74 -45.04 18.85
N TYR A 895 9.81 -44.14 19.19
CA TYR A 895 9.76 -43.44 20.49
C TYR A 895 8.39 -43.58 21.16
N VAL A 896 7.63 -44.59 20.84
CA VAL A 896 6.31 -44.85 21.42
C VAL A 896 6.38 -44.91 22.94
N GLY A 897 5.49 -44.21 23.63
CA GLY A 897 5.40 -44.11 25.08
C GLY A 897 6.41 -43.16 25.73
N LYS A 898 7.32 -42.57 24.99
CA LYS A 898 8.24 -41.57 25.50
C LYS A 898 7.62 -40.16 25.44
N GLN A 899 8.21 -39.24 26.23
CA GLN A 899 7.91 -37.81 26.12
C GLN A 899 8.86 -37.17 25.13
N GLY A 900 8.33 -36.35 24.23
CA GLY A 900 9.09 -35.56 23.28
C GLY A 900 8.51 -34.15 23.12
N ARG A 901 9.24 -33.25 22.48
CA ARG A 901 8.74 -31.93 22.14
C ARG A 901 9.21 -31.48 20.76
N VAL A 902 8.42 -30.66 20.13
CA VAL A 902 8.83 -30.00 18.91
C VAL A 902 9.72 -28.78 19.26
N VAL A 903 10.84 -28.67 18.59
CA VAL A 903 11.76 -27.52 18.71
C VAL A 903 11.97 -26.87 17.38
N ILE A 904 11.99 -25.56 17.34
CA ILE A 904 12.27 -24.73 16.18
C ILE A 904 13.62 -24.07 16.45
N VAL A 905 14.60 -24.36 15.60
CA VAL A 905 15.99 -23.97 15.82
C VAL A 905 16.49 -23.11 14.68
N ASP A 906 17.08 -22.00 15.04
CA ASP A 906 17.77 -21.08 14.14
C ASP A 906 19.14 -20.75 14.73
N GLU A 907 20.18 -21.37 14.19
CA GLU A 907 21.59 -21.17 14.57
C GLU A 907 22.45 -20.65 13.40
N SER A 908 21.83 -20.35 12.25
CA SER A 908 22.54 -19.84 11.10
C SER A 908 22.78 -18.33 11.20
N THR A 909 23.84 -17.84 10.53
CA THR A 909 24.18 -16.41 10.42
C THR A 909 24.38 -15.98 8.97
N GLY A 910 24.11 -16.89 8.03
CA GLY A 910 24.25 -16.63 6.59
C GLY A 910 22.94 -16.18 5.96
N ASN A 911 23.00 -15.82 4.68
CA ASN A 911 21.79 -15.53 3.90
C ASN A 911 20.83 -16.74 3.98
N TRP A 912 19.53 -16.46 4.19
CA TRP A 912 18.53 -17.49 4.52
C TRP A 912 18.83 -18.22 5.83
N GLY A 913 19.40 -17.52 6.78
CA GLY A 913 19.71 -18.01 8.11
C GLY A 913 18.53 -18.01 9.07
N HIS A 914 17.29 -18.04 8.59
CA HIS A 914 16.09 -18.02 9.42
C HIS A 914 15.14 -19.17 9.08
N LEU A 915 14.23 -19.51 10.01
CA LEU A 915 13.20 -20.53 9.85
C LEU A 915 11.83 -19.96 10.16
N ILE A 916 10.83 -20.37 9.39
CA ILE A 916 9.43 -20.07 9.63
C ILE A 916 8.68 -21.40 9.84
N ALA A 917 7.75 -21.43 10.79
CA ALA A 917 6.99 -22.64 11.10
C ALA A 917 5.55 -22.30 11.52
N ASP A 918 4.64 -23.24 11.28
CA ASP A 918 3.25 -23.08 11.67
C ASP A 918 2.60 -24.43 11.93
N ASP A 919 1.51 -24.45 12.69
CA ASP A 919 0.68 -25.59 13.09
C ASP A 919 1.42 -26.90 13.40
N VAL A 920 1.21 -27.43 14.57
CA VAL A 920 1.67 -28.77 14.97
C VAL A 920 0.47 -29.68 15.11
N LEU A 921 0.41 -30.74 14.30
CA LEU A 921 -0.68 -31.71 14.27
C LEU A 921 -0.24 -33.06 14.87
N VAL A 922 -1.07 -33.61 15.73
CA VAL A 922 -0.87 -34.93 16.36
C VAL A 922 -2.10 -35.82 16.15
N ALA A 923 -1.92 -37.13 16.22
CA ALA A 923 -3.04 -38.08 16.16
C ALA A 923 -4.09 -37.78 17.26
N ALA A 924 -5.35 -37.79 16.92
CA ALA A 924 -6.46 -37.62 17.84
C ALA A 924 -7.47 -38.75 17.74
N PRO A 925 -8.13 -39.14 18.86
CA PRO A 925 -9.27 -40.02 18.79
C PRO A 925 -10.41 -39.33 18.01
N PRO A 926 -11.20 -40.11 17.23
CA PRO A 926 -12.26 -39.57 16.40
C PRO A 926 -13.31 -38.86 17.25
N ARG A 927 -13.42 -37.54 17.14
CA ARG A 927 -14.60 -36.80 17.57
C ARG A 927 -15.63 -36.85 16.47
N ALA A 928 -16.90 -37.06 16.81
CA ALA A 928 -18.01 -37.05 15.86
C ALA A 928 -18.12 -35.64 15.25
N ALA A 929 -17.52 -35.46 14.07
CA ALA A 929 -17.49 -34.19 13.37
C ALA A 929 -18.74 -34.04 12.48
N ARG A 930 -19.46 -32.93 12.64
CA ARG A 930 -20.45 -32.48 11.67
C ARG A 930 -19.78 -31.45 10.76
N LEU A 931 -19.54 -31.82 9.53
CA LEU A 931 -19.25 -30.90 8.44
C LEU A 931 -20.60 -30.37 7.95
N ASN A 932 -20.95 -29.18 8.31
CA ASN A 932 -22.11 -28.45 7.75
C ASN A 932 -21.80 -27.93 6.36
#